data_8a873dfca3a372250f1a982998c1820e
#
_entry.id   8a873dfca3a372250f1a982998c1820e
#
_cell.length_a   1.000
_cell.length_b   1.000
_cell.length_c   1.000
_cell.angle_alpha   90.00
_cell.angle_beta   90.00
_cell.angle_gamma   90.00
#
_symmetry.space_group_name_H-M   'P 1'
#
loop_
_entity.id
_entity.type
_entity.pdbx_description
1 polymer ?
#
loop_
_entity_poly.entity_id
_entity_poly.type
_entity_poly.pdbx_seq_one_letter_code
_entity_poly.pdbx_strand_id
1 'polypeptide(L)'
;MAEADGDDSLNPMSILIDELQNEDIQLRINSINKLSTIALALGVEKTRSELLPLIIDILYDEDEVLLALAQQLGTFTPLVGGPEYVHYLLPPLELLAVDEEAIVREKAVQSLRAISHEHSPSHLEDHFVPLVKRLVGGDLVNSRISACSLFSVCYPGVSIAIKAELLQCFRDLCSDNSLVVRCAAASNLEDFAKVLEIDDIKSEIIPIFSNLASDEQDSVRLLMVEVCVNIAQLLPQEALEALVMITVCQAAEDTSWHVRYMVAEKFTELQTAVGPEITRTGLVPAFQNLMKDCEPEVRAAASYKLKEFCENLSADYQEDVILTEILPASQELVSDTNQHVRSALASVILSLCPILGKDNTIEHIMPLFLALLTDECPDVRLNITYNLNCMKEVIGIQELSRFLLPTIMELAEDAKWRVRLVIVEYMPLLAGQFGLEFFDAQLHSLCMSWLVDHVYAIREAATNNLKMLVEQFGKEWALAAVIPRVLTLSEEPNYLHRMTTLFCINVLSEVCGQDITTKHMLPTVLCMAGDPVANVRFNVAKSLQKIGSILDNSTLQTEVKPILEKLTQDRDVDVKFFAQEALTVLCLGPVSRMMLEEEPTPASGIHSSPPSPPSPSLGETVPLAVTLCACSDPRPLPQHGSCPQPGNPTSHCPLPRGWGCPR
;
A
#
# COMPACT_ATOMS: atom_id res chain seq x y z
N MET A 1 -6.03 12.76 -81.87
CA MET A 1 -6.95 12.12 -80.99
C MET A 1 -6.18 11.04 -80.24
N ALA A 2 -5.84 11.32 -79.08
CA ALA A 2 -5.39 10.34 -78.06
C ALA A 2 -6.01 10.85 -76.76
N GLU A 3 -6.99 10.14 -76.29
CA GLU A 3 -7.62 10.35 -75.02
C GLU A 3 -6.56 10.06 -73.95
N ALA A 4 -6.37 11.00 -73.07
CA ALA A 4 -5.54 10.83 -71.91
C ALA A 4 -6.29 9.90 -70.96
N ASP A 5 -5.74 8.70 -70.75
CA ASP A 5 -6.08 7.83 -69.62
C ASP A 5 -5.91 8.61 -68.34
N GLY A 6 -6.99 8.70 -67.58
CA GLY A 6 -7.01 9.32 -66.28
C GLY A 6 -6.00 8.61 -65.35
N ASP A 7 -5.18 9.39 -64.77
CA ASP A 7 -4.33 9.03 -63.62
C ASP A 7 -5.26 8.47 -62.54
N ASP A 8 -5.27 7.15 -62.38
CA ASP A 8 -5.84 6.47 -61.20
C ASP A 8 -4.94 6.75 -60.01
N SER A 9 -4.81 8.05 -59.65
CA SER A 9 -4.25 8.44 -58.37
C SER A 9 -5.09 7.79 -57.29
N LEU A 10 -4.52 6.84 -56.58
CA LEU A 10 -5.13 6.09 -55.48
C LEU A 10 -5.90 7.08 -54.59
N ASN A 11 -7.24 7.00 -54.66
CA ASN A 11 -8.10 7.85 -53.85
C ASN A 11 -7.87 7.51 -52.35
N PRO A 12 -7.42 8.45 -51.52
CA PRO A 12 -7.14 8.18 -50.11
C PRO A 12 -8.31 7.52 -49.36
N MET A 13 -9.54 7.84 -49.78
CA MET A 13 -10.75 7.25 -49.21
C MET A 13 -10.90 5.76 -49.58
N SER A 14 -10.61 5.38 -50.83
CA SER A 14 -10.68 3.97 -51.25
C SER A 14 -9.67 3.10 -50.50
N ILE A 15 -8.46 3.61 -50.31
CA ILE A 15 -7.43 2.91 -49.52
C ILE A 15 -7.87 2.75 -48.07
N LEU A 16 -8.41 3.82 -47.47
CA LEU A 16 -8.92 3.76 -46.11
C LEU A 16 -10.04 2.73 -45.95
N ILE A 17 -10.98 2.68 -46.87
CA ILE A 17 -12.09 1.72 -46.84
C ILE A 17 -11.55 0.29 -46.91
N ASP A 18 -10.62 0.01 -47.84
CA ASP A 18 -10.01 -1.31 -48.00
C ASP A 18 -9.22 -1.73 -46.74
N GLU A 19 -8.48 -0.80 -46.13
CA GLU A 19 -7.73 -1.05 -44.90
C GLU A 19 -8.66 -1.28 -43.69
N LEU A 20 -9.76 -0.55 -43.57
CA LEU A 20 -10.75 -0.69 -42.48
C LEU A 20 -11.61 -1.96 -42.61
N GLN A 21 -11.72 -2.54 -43.82
CA GLN A 21 -12.39 -3.82 -44.05
C GLN A 21 -11.47 -5.04 -43.87
N ASN A 22 -10.19 -4.83 -43.47
CA ASN A 22 -9.24 -5.90 -43.29
C ASN A 22 -9.59 -6.74 -42.05
N GLU A 23 -9.40 -8.07 -42.12
CA GLU A 23 -9.65 -8.98 -41.00
C GLU A 23 -8.67 -8.77 -39.83
N ASP A 24 -7.49 -8.20 -40.08
CA ASP A 24 -6.47 -7.92 -39.04
C ASP A 24 -6.79 -6.62 -38.29
N ILE A 25 -7.14 -6.75 -37.01
CA ILE A 25 -7.43 -5.65 -36.10
C ILE A 25 -6.27 -4.64 -36.06
N GLN A 26 -5.01 -5.11 -36.06
CA GLN A 26 -3.85 -4.23 -35.96
C GLN A 26 -3.69 -3.35 -37.20
N LEU A 27 -4.08 -3.85 -38.39
CA LEU A 27 -4.08 -3.04 -39.59
C LEU A 27 -5.19 -1.98 -39.53
N ARG A 28 -6.39 -2.32 -39.03
CA ARG A 28 -7.47 -1.35 -38.83
C ARG A 28 -7.08 -0.25 -37.84
N ILE A 29 -6.48 -0.61 -36.69
CA ILE A 29 -5.96 0.37 -35.71
C ILE A 29 -4.90 1.29 -36.33
N ASN A 30 -3.97 0.74 -37.11
CA ASN A 30 -2.97 1.54 -37.80
C ASN A 30 -3.57 2.52 -38.79
N SER A 31 -4.66 2.16 -39.44
CA SER A 31 -5.39 3.02 -40.38
C SER A 31 -6.15 4.13 -39.65
N ILE A 32 -6.78 3.82 -38.52
CA ILE A 32 -7.38 4.82 -37.63
C ILE A 32 -6.31 5.82 -37.15
N ASN A 33 -5.13 5.35 -36.77
CA ASN A 33 -4.04 6.24 -36.33
C ASN A 33 -3.49 7.15 -37.45
N LYS A 34 -3.75 6.81 -38.73
CA LYS A 34 -3.41 7.65 -39.89
C LYS A 34 -4.54 8.60 -40.32
N LEU A 35 -5.72 8.57 -39.69
CA LEU A 35 -6.87 9.40 -40.06
C LEU A 35 -6.52 10.89 -40.15
N SER A 36 -5.68 11.41 -39.25
CA SER A 36 -5.22 12.80 -39.30
C SER A 36 -4.48 13.13 -40.61
N THR A 37 -3.66 12.19 -41.11
CA THR A 37 -2.92 12.36 -42.36
C THR A 37 -3.86 12.32 -43.55
N ILE A 38 -4.86 11.42 -43.53
CA ILE A 38 -5.88 11.30 -44.57
C ILE A 38 -6.74 12.55 -44.62
N ALA A 39 -7.19 13.07 -43.47
CA ALA A 39 -7.95 14.29 -43.35
C ALA A 39 -7.18 15.52 -43.90
N LEU A 40 -5.88 15.61 -43.63
CA LEU A 40 -5.01 16.64 -44.21
C LEU A 40 -4.92 16.54 -45.74
N ALA A 41 -4.83 15.33 -46.29
CA ALA A 41 -4.77 15.12 -47.75
C ALA A 41 -6.09 15.43 -48.43
N LEU A 42 -7.23 15.13 -47.80
CA LEU A 42 -8.57 15.42 -48.32
C LEU A 42 -8.93 16.91 -48.26
N GLY A 43 -8.42 17.61 -47.25
CA GLY A 43 -8.81 18.97 -46.91
C GLY A 43 -10.12 19.04 -46.13
N VAL A 44 -10.34 20.21 -45.49
CA VAL A 44 -11.39 20.41 -44.47
C VAL A 44 -12.82 20.14 -44.99
N GLU A 45 -13.14 20.49 -46.24
CA GLU A 45 -14.49 20.28 -46.81
C GLU A 45 -14.81 18.82 -46.96
N LYS A 46 -13.91 18.04 -47.59
CA LYS A 46 -14.12 16.60 -47.78
C LYS A 46 -14.00 15.82 -46.46
N THR A 47 -13.20 16.30 -45.53
CA THR A 47 -13.18 15.70 -44.18
C THR A 47 -14.59 15.76 -43.57
N ARG A 48 -15.29 16.89 -43.66
CA ARG A 48 -16.66 17.02 -43.14
C ARG A 48 -17.71 16.26 -43.96
N SER A 49 -17.61 16.30 -45.28
CA SER A 49 -18.68 15.79 -46.18
C SER A 49 -18.52 14.32 -46.57
N GLU A 50 -17.30 13.76 -46.48
CA GLU A 50 -17.03 12.40 -46.95
C GLU A 50 -16.43 11.54 -45.82
N LEU A 51 -15.36 12.02 -45.14
CA LEU A 51 -14.65 11.20 -44.13
C LEU A 51 -15.46 10.99 -42.84
N LEU A 52 -16.04 12.04 -42.23
CA LEU A 52 -16.83 11.89 -41.00
C LEU A 52 -18.09 11.05 -41.19
N PRO A 53 -18.87 11.18 -42.27
CA PRO A 53 -19.96 10.24 -42.56
C PRO A 53 -19.50 8.78 -42.68
N LEU A 54 -18.38 8.53 -43.40
CA LEU A 54 -17.82 7.18 -43.49
C LEU A 54 -17.44 6.63 -42.09
N ILE A 55 -16.85 7.45 -41.23
CA ILE A 55 -16.51 7.05 -39.85
C ILE A 55 -17.77 6.60 -39.11
N ILE A 56 -18.89 7.29 -39.26
CA ILE A 56 -20.15 6.93 -38.61
C ILE A 56 -20.65 5.54 -39.11
N ASP A 57 -20.46 5.23 -40.37
CA ASP A 57 -20.89 3.95 -40.96
C ASP A 57 -20.05 2.76 -40.46
N ILE A 58 -18.84 2.99 -39.96
CA ILE A 58 -17.91 1.95 -39.45
C ILE A 58 -17.86 1.84 -37.92
N LEU A 59 -18.75 2.48 -37.16
CA LEU A 59 -18.82 2.43 -35.70
C LEU A 59 -19.32 1.08 -35.12
N TYR A 60 -19.21 0.00 -35.89
CA TYR A 60 -19.54 -1.39 -35.49
C TYR A 60 -18.30 -2.28 -35.61
N ASP A 61 -17.17 -1.83 -35.03
CA ASP A 61 -15.89 -2.54 -35.06
C ASP A 61 -15.53 -3.06 -33.67
N GLU A 62 -14.39 -3.71 -33.53
CA GLU A 62 -13.85 -4.15 -32.23
C GLU A 62 -13.45 -2.96 -31.34
N ASP A 63 -13.55 -3.17 -30.04
CA ASP A 63 -13.36 -2.13 -28.99
C ASP A 63 -12.03 -1.38 -29.11
N GLU A 64 -10.93 -2.05 -29.47
CA GLU A 64 -9.62 -1.44 -29.65
C GLU A 64 -9.59 -0.45 -30.82
N VAL A 65 -10.35 -0.72 -31.89
CA VAL A 65 -10.48 0.16 -33.06
C VAL A 65 -11.34 1.37 -32.70
N LEU A 66 -12.46 1.16 -32.00
CA LEU A 66 -13.35 2.22 -31.52
C LEU A 66 -12.65 3.12 -30.49
N LEU A 67 -11.82 2.56 -29.60
CA LEU A 67 -11.00 3.30 -28.65
C LEU A 67 -9.99 4.23 -29.36
N ALA A 68 -9.28 3.70 -30.36
CA ALA A 68 -8.35 4.48 -31.17
C ALA A 68 -9.08 5.60 -31.93
N LEU A 69 -10.26 5.33 -32.45
CA LEU A 69 -11.10 6.30 -33.14
C LEU A 69 -11.56 7.41 -32.20
N ALA A 70 -12.09 7.07 -31.03
CA ALA A 70 -12.50 8.05 -30.03
C ALA A 70 -11.36 9.00 -29.67
N GLN A 71 -10.15 8.47 -29.55
CA GLN A 71 -8.95 9.26 -29.27
C GLN A 71 -8.58 10.21 -30.41
N GLN A 72 -8.60 9.72 -31.65
CA GLN A 72 -8.28 10.54 -32.83
C GLN A 72 -9.26 11.69 -32.98
N LEU A 73 -10.56 11.44 -32.88
CA LEU A 73 -11.61 12.45 -33.04
C LEU A 73 -11.46 13.62 -32.04
N GLY A 74 -10.94 13.39 -30.85
CA GLY A 74 -10.66 14.45 -29.86
C GLY A 74 -9.62 15.48 -30.30
N THR A 75 -8.84 15.21 -31.36
CA THR A 75 -7.79 16.11 -31.89
C THR A 75 -8.11 16.66 -33.28
N PHE A 76 -9.32 16.38 -33.80
CA PHE A 76 -9.68 16.66 -35.18
C PHE A 76 -10.15 18.09 -35.45
N THR A 77 -10.29 18.94 -34.47
CA THR A 77 -10.79 20.32 -34.64
C THR A 77 -10.08 21.10 -35.77
N PRO A 78 -8.73 21.10 -35.88
CA PRO A 78 -8.08 21.78 -37.00
C PRO A 78 -8.40 21.16 -38.36
N LEU A 79 -8.67 19.85 -38.41
CA LEU A 79 -8.89 19.09 -39.63
C LEU A 79 -10.31 19.24 -40.17
N VAL A 80 -11.24 19.70 -39.33
CA VAL A 80 -12.60 20.04 -39.77
C VAL A 80 -12.77 21.52 -40.13
N GLY A 81 -11.73 22.32 -39.95
CA GLY A 81 -11.73 23.75 -40.30
C GLY A 81 -11.76 24.69 -39.09
N GLY A 82 -11.45 24.18 -37.89
CA GLY A 82 -11.34 24.96 -36.67
C GLY A 82 -12.65 25.10 -35.86
N PRO A 83 -12.69 26.02 -34.91
CA PRO A 83 -13.79 26.17 -33.94
C PRO A 83 -15.18 26.37 -34.52
N GLU A 84 -15.28 26.99 -35.68
CA GLU A 84 -16.59 27.19 -36.36
C GLU A 84 -17.24 25.87 -36.81
N TYR A 85 -16.43 24.82 -37.01
CA TYR A 85 -16.86 23.55 -37.55
C TYR A 85 -16.68 22.36 -36.61
N VAL A 86 -16.27 22.59 -35.38
CA VAL A 86 -16.01 21.54 -34.39
C VAL A 86 -17.25 20.70 -34.10
N HIS A 87 -18.44 21.25 -34.26
CA HIS A 87 -19.70 20.55 -34.06
C HIS A 87 -19.91 19.34 -35.01
N TYR A 88 -19.15 19.25 -36.11
CA TYR A 88 -19.18 18.06 -36.99
C TYR A 88 -18.57 16.81 -36.31
N LEU A 89 -17.76 16.98 -35.24
CA LEU A 89 -17.19 15.88 -34.48
C LEU A 89 -18.15 15.30 -33.43
N LEU A 90 -19.24 16.00 -33.12
CA LEU A 90 -20.18 15.59 -32.08
C LEU A 90 -20.93 14.28 -32.42
N PRO A 91 -21.49 14.08 -33.65
CA PRO A 91 -22.26 12.85 -33.94
C PRO A 91 -21.48 11.56 -33.77
N PRO A 92 -20.25 11.36 -34.29
CA PRO A 92 -19.51 10.13 -34.10
C PRO A 92 -19.09 9.96 -32.61
N LEU A 93 -18.73 11.02 -31.91
CA LEU A 93 -18.39 10.94 -30.49
C LEU A 93 -19.61 10.65 -29.61
N GLU A 94 -20.80 11.15 -29.96
CA GLU A 94 -22.04 10.84 -29.25
C GLU A 94 -22.39 9.35 -29.35
N LEU A 95 -22.19 8.73 -30.52
CA LEU A 95 -22.40 7.29 -30.70
C LEU A 95 -21.38 6.47 -29.88
N LEU A 96 -20.12 6.84 -29.90
CA LEU A 96 -19.08 6.20 -29.06
C LEU A 96 -19.29 6.40 -27.54
N ALA A 97 -19.92 7.50 -27.16
CA ALA A 97 -20.22 7.79 -25.75
C ALA A 97 -21.36 6.93 -25.17
N VAL A 98 -22.07 6.14 -25.98
CA VAL A 98 -23.12 5.21 -25.55
C VAL A 98 -22.76 3.74 -25.77
N ASP A 99 -21.55 3.47 -26.20
CA ASP A 99 -21.01 2.15 -26.46
C ASP A 99 -21.14 1.20 -25.25
N GLU A 100 -21.15 -0.10 -25.49
CA GLU A 100 -21.28 -1.12 -24.44
C GLU A 100 -19.98 -1.21 -23.61
N GLU A 101 -18.82 -0.99 -24.24
CA GLU A 101 -17.52 -1.07 -23.58
C GLU A 101 -17.16 0.24 -22.84
N ALA A 102 -16.84 0.11 -21.55
CA ALA A 102 -16.57 1.27 -20.68
C ALA A 102 -15.38 2.11 -21.14
N ILE A 103 -14.30 1.46 -21.61
CA ILE A 103 -13.08 2.14 -22.03
C ILE A 103 -13.32 3.02 -23.26
N VAL A 104 -14.15 2.55 -24.21
CA VAL A 104 -14.56 3.29 -25.41
C VAL A 104 -15.38 4.52 -25.01
N ARG A 105 -16.41 4.32 -24.13
CA ARG A 105 -17.25 5.42 -23.62
C ARG A 105 -16.42 6.49 -22.91
N GLU A 106 -15.55 6.09 -21.98
CA GLU A 106 -14.71 7.03 -21.23
C GLU A 106 -13.82 7.85 -22.17
N LYS A 107 -13.26 7.21 -23.18
CA LYS A 107 -12.42 7.90 -24.16
C LYS A 107 -13.22 8.87 -25.04
N ALA A 108 -14.40 8.47 -25.48
CA ALA A 108 -15.30 9.35 -26.23
C ALA A 108 -15.70 10.58 -25.40
N VAL A 109 -16.05 10.37 -24.12
CA VAL A 109 -16.38 11.44 -23.18
C VAL A 109 -15.17 12.37 -22.94
N GLN A 110 -13.95 11.82 -22.78
CA GLN A 110 -12.73 12.63 -22.67
C GLN A 110 -12.54 13.50 -23.93
N SER A 111 -12.78 12.95 -25.10
CA SER A 111 -12.69 13.68 -26.38
C SER A 111 -13.78 14.75 -26.49
N LEU A 112 -15.03 14.47 -26.09
CA LEU A 112 -16.10 15.44 -25.99
C LEU A 112 -15.74 16.59 -25.03
N ARG A 113 -15.19 16.28 -23.85
CA ARG A 113 -14.70 17.29 -22.90
C ARG A 113 -13.61 18.16 -23.51
N ALA A 114 -12.67 17.59 -24.24
CA ALA A 114 -11.59 18.33 -24.90
C ALA A 114 -12.11 19.32 -25.94
N ILE A 115 -12.97 18.86 -26.86
CA ILE A 115 -13.51 19.70 -27.94
C ILE A 115 -14.57 20.70 -27.45
N SER A 116 -15.18 20.50 -26.28
CA SER A 116 -16.16 21.45 -25.74
C SER A 116 -15.58 22.85 -25.56
N HIS A 117 -14.33 22.93 -25.13
CA HIS A 117 -13.62 24.20 -24.91
C HIS A 117 -13.28 24.94 -26.21
N GLU A 118 -13.39 24.29 -27.35
CA GLU A 118 -13.10 24.88 -28.66
C GLU A 118 -14.35 25.46 -29.32
N HIS A 119 -15.56 25.19 -28.77
CA HIS A 119 -16.79 25.79 -29.25
C HIS A 119 -16.90 27.28 -28.85
N SER A 120 -17.41 28.11 -29.75
CA SER A 120 -17.90 29.45 -29.35
C SER A 120 -19.13 29.29 -28.43
N PRO A 121 -19.44 30.30 -27.58
CA PRO A 121 -20.62 30.24 -26.70
C PRO A 121 -21.93 29.92 -27.45
N SER A 122 -22.13 30.52 -28.65
CA SER A 122 -23.29 30.24 -29.48
C SER A 122 -23.33 28.77 -29.96
N HIS A 123 -22.21 28.28 -30.49
CA HIS A 123 -22.15 26.87 -30.97
C HIS A 123 -22.21 25.86 -29.82
N LEU A 124 -21.75 26.24 -28.63
CA LEU A 124 -21.90 25.41 -27.43
C LEU A 124 -23.39 25.22 -27.10
N GLU A 125 -24.17 26.31 -27.11
CA GLU A 125 -25.63 26.25 -26.89
C GLU A 125 -26.39 25.56 -28.04
N ASP A 126 -25.99 25.82 -29.28
CA ASP A 126 -26.72 25.31 -30.47
C ASP A 126 -26.44 23.84 -30.78
N HIS A 127 -25.26 23.32 -30.39
CA HIS A 127 -24.84 21.97 -30.79
C HIS A 127 -24.44 21.07 -29.61
N PHE A 128 -23.61 21.54 -28.66
CA PHE A 128 -23.09 20.70 -27.59
C PHE A 128 -24.15 20.45 -26.49
N VAL A 129 -24.86 21.50 -26.05
CA VAL A 129 -25.91 21.37 -25.04
C VAL A 129 -27.04 20.42 -25.52
N PRO A 130 -27.52 20.48 -26.78
CA PRO A 130 -28.48 19.48 -27.29
C PRO A 130 -27.95 18.04 -27.23
N LEU A 131 -26.66 17.80 -27.50
CA LEU A 131 -26.04 16.51 -27.34
C LEU A 131 -26.11 16.05 -25.86
N VAL A 132 -25.70 16.88 -24.92
CA VAL A 132 -25.77 16.54 -23.48
C VAL A 132 -27.22 16.20 -23.09
N LYS A 133 -28.21 16.97 -23.54
CA LYS A 133 -29.62 16.70 -23.25
C LYS A 133 -30.10 15.38 -23.86
N ARG A 134 -29.64 15.01 -25.08
CA ARG A 134 -29.98 13.71 -25.69
C ARG A 134 -29.36 12.57 -24.86
N LEU A 135 -28.12 12.73 -24.41
CA LEU A 135 -27.49 11.72 -23.57
C LEU A 135 -28.22 11.56 -22.21
N VAL A 136 -28.65 12.66 -21.60
CA VAL A 136 -29.45 12.64 -20.35
C VAL A 136 -30.79 11.93 -20.56
N GLY A 137 -31.49 12.25 -21.63
CA GLY A 137 -32.79 11.65 -21.97
C GLY A 137 -32.71 10.27 -22.65
N GLY A 138 -31.52 9.71 -22.81
CA GLY A 138 -31.32 8.43 -23.49
C GLY A 138 -31.88 7.24 -22.72
N ASP A 139 -32.50 6.28 -23.44
CA ASP A 139 -33.05 5.05 -22.84
C ASP A 139 -31.94 4.17 -22.21
N LEU A 140 -30.73 4.19 -22.79
CA LEU A 140 -29.59 3.42 -22.32
C LEU A 140 -28.99 4.03 -21.05
N VAL A 141 -28.70 3.20 -20.06
CA VAL A 141 -27.99 3.60 -18.83
C VAL A 141 -26.64 4.21 -19.16
N ASN A 142 -25.91 3.65 -20.14
CA ASN A 142 -24.61 4.13 -20.58
C ASN A 142 -24.65 5.57 -21.09
N SER A 143 -25.70 5.93 -21.83
CA SER A 143 -25.92 7.30 -22.28
C SER A 143 -25.95 8.30 -21.14
N ARG A 144 -26.76 7.99 -20.09
CA ARG A 144 -26.94 8.84 -18.93
C ARG A 144 -25.67 8.92 -18.06
N ILE A 145 -24.90 7.82 -17.96
CA ILE A 145 -23.58 7.81 -17.28
C ILE A 145 -22.63 8.79 -17.95
N SER A 146 -22.53 8.71 -19.29
CA SER A 146 -21.63 9.56 -20.07
C SER A 146 -22.01 11.04 -19.99
N ALA A 147 -23.30 11.35 -19.87
CA ALA A 147 -23.77 12.72 -19.67
C ALA A 147 -23.23 13.35 -18.39
N CYS A 148 -23.10 12.60 -17.30
CA CYS A 148 -22.76 13.13 -15.96
C CYS A 148 -21.48 13.98 -15.96
N SER A 149 -20.47 13.60 -16.73
CA SER A 149 -19.17 14.30 -16.76
C SER A 149 -19.08 15.48 -17.75
N LEU A 150 -20.13 15.72 -18.52
CA LEU A 150 -20.14 16.80 -19.53
C LEU A 150 -20.67 18.14 -19.00
N PHE A 151 -21.33 18.18 -17.84
CA PHE A 151 -21.89 19.39 -17.28
C PHE A 151 -20.81 20.42 -16.90
N SER A 152 -19.73 19.99 -16.26
CA SER A 152 -18.65 20.86 -15.80
C SER A 152 -17.95 21.61 -16.95
N VAL A 153 -17.95 21.05 -18.17
CA VAL A 153 -17.28 21.67 -19.32
C VAL A 153 -18.21 22.56 -20.16
N CYS A 154 -19.52 22.33 -20.16
CA CYS A 154 -20.45 23.16 -20.95
C CYS A 154 -21.10 24.30 -20.13
N TYR A 155 -21.34 24.11 -18.82
CA TYR A 155 -22.02 25.06 -17.97
C TYR A 155 -21.40 26.47 -17.94
N PRO A 156 -20.06 26.65 -17.84
CA PRO A 156 -19.48 27.99 -17.79
C PRO A 156 -19.73 28.84 -19.03
N GLY A 157 -19.86 28.22 -20.21
CA GLY A 157 -19.91 28.90 -21.49
C GLY A 157 -21.33 29.26 -21.98
N VAL A 158 -22.39 28.95 -21.22
CA VAL A 158 -23.78 29.09 -21.68
C VAL A 158 -24.55 30.21 -20.95
N SER A 159 -25.67 30.63 -21.53
CA SER A 159 -26.54 31.65 -20.96
C SER A 159 -27.26 31.18 -19.70
N ILE A 160 -27.76 32.13 -18.90
CA ILE A 160 -28.47 31.86 -17.62
C ILE A 160 -29.68 30.94 -17.81
N ALA A 161 -30.40 31.09 -18.93
CA ALA A 161 -31.54 30.22 -19.23
C ALA A 161 -31.11 28.75 -19.43
N ILE A 162 -30.05 28.53 -20.18
CA ILE A 162 -29.49 27.20 -20.44
C ILE A 162 -28.85 26.62 -19.16
N LYS A 163 -28.20 27.46 -18.34
CA LYS A 163 -27.68 27.03 -17.01
C LYS A 163 -28.78 26.43 -16.14
N ALA A 164 -29.95 27.06 -16.07
CA ALA A 164 -31.08 26.55 -15.30
C ALA A 164 -31.58 25.19 -15.83
N GLU A 165 -31.62 25.01 -17.16
CA GLU A 165 -31.99 23.74 -17.77
C GLU A 165 -30.95 22.64 -17.48
N LEU A 166 -29.66 22.95 -17.55
CA LEU A 166 -28.57 22.00 -17.24
C LEU A 166 -28.60 21.59 -15.74
N LEU A 167 -28.85 22.52 -14.83
CA LEU A 167 -29.03 22.21 -13.40
C LEU A 167 -30.20 21.22 -13.18
N GLN A 168 -31.33 21.43 -13.91
CA GLN A 168 -32.45 20.48 -13.84
C GLN A 168 -32.05 19.10 -14.38
N CYS A 169 -31.39 19.03 -15.54
CA CYS A 169 -30.90 17.77 -16.10
C CYS A 169 -29.97 17.02 -15.14
N PHE A 170 -29.06 17.73 -14.48
CA PHE A 170 -28.16 17.11 -13.50
C PHE A 170 -28.90 16.61 -12.26
N ARG A 171 -29.89 17.36 -11.78
CA ARG A 171 -30.77 16.96 -10.68
C ARG A 171 -31.55 15.67 -11.02
N ASP A 172 -32.02 15.56 -12.25
CA ASP A 172 -32.73 14.37 -12.72
C ASP A 172 -31.82 13.14 -12.74
N LEU A 173 -30.55 13.28 -13.18
CA LEU A 173 -29.54 12.21 -13.12
C LEU A 173 -29.20 11.80 -11.67
N CYS A 174 -29.13 12.74 -10.74
CA CYS A 174 -28.91 12.46 -9.32
C CYS A 174 -30.08 11.72 -8.66
N SER A 175 -31.25 11.72 -9.29
CA SER A 175 -32.47 11.01 -8.86
C SER A 175 -32.85 9.88 -9.82
N ASP A 176 -31.93 9.43 -10.68
CA ASP A 176 -32.18 8.37 -11.66
C ASP A 176 -32.56 7.04 -10.98
N ASN A 177 -33.43 6.28 -11.61
CA ASN A 177 -33.81 4.96 -11.12
C ASN A 177 -32.65 3.97 -11.08
N SER A 178 -31.64 4.15 -11.95
CA SER A 178 -30.44 3.32 -12.01
C SER A 178 -29.42 3.76 -10.95
N LEU A 179 -29.05 2.86 -10.06
CA LEU A 179 -27.95 3.05 -9.10
C LEU A 179 -26.67 3.54 -9.79
N VAL A 180 -26.31 2.95 -10.95
CA VAL A 180 -25.05 3.25 -11.63
C VAL A 180 -25.03 4.69 -12.14
N VAL A 181 -26.18 5.21 -12.59
CA VAL A 181 -26.31 6.62 -13.00
C VAL A 181 -26.18 7.54 -11.79
N ARG A 182 -26.84 7.23 -10.66
CA ARG A 182 -26.70 8.02 -9.42
C ARG A 182 -25.25 8.03 -8.91
N CYS A 183 -24.54 6.89 -8.97
CA CYS A 183 -23.11 6.83 -8.64
C CYS A 183 -22.28 7.71 -9.57
N ALA A 184 -22.53 7.66 -10.88
CA ALA A 184 -21.83 8.50 -11.86
C ALA A 184 -22.11 10.00 -11.62
N ALA A 185 -23.35 10.36 -11.31
CA ALA A 185 -23.72 11.73 -10.98
C ALA A 185 -23.04 12.20 -9.67
N ALA A 186 -23.04 11.35 -8.64
CA ALA A 186 -22.35 11.61 -7.37
C ALA A 186 -20.84 11.84 -7.58
N SER A 187 -20.17 11.00 -8.33
CA SER A 187 -18.73 11.12 -8.64
C SER A 187 -18.39 12.39 -9.43
N ASN A 188 -19.32 12.93 -10.22
CA ASN A 188 -19.12 14.16 -11.01
C ASN A 188 -19.66 15.42 -10.32
N LEU A 189 -20.26 15.29 -9.13
CA LEU A 189 -20.85 16.41 -8.40
C LEU A 189 -19.82 17.46 -7.99
N GLU A 190 -18.64 17.03 -7.57
CA GLU A 190 -17.53 17.92 -7.22
C GLU A 190 -17.07 18.76 -8.41
N ASP A 191 -16.79 18.12 -9.54
CA ASP A 191 -16.33 18.81 -10.75
C ASP A 191 -17.38 19.80 -11.27
N PHE A 192 -18.65 19.45 -11.11
CA PHE A 192 -19.73 20.36 -11.46
C PHE A 192 -19.85 21.52 -10.46
N ALA A 193 -19.73 21.27 -9.16
CA ALA A 193 -19.77 22.31 -8.14
C ALA A 193 -18.65 23.35 -8.30
N LYS A 194 -17.45 22.94 -8.75
CA LYS A 194 -16.30 23.85 -8.96
C LYS A 194 -16.55 24.95 -9.99
N VAL A 195 -17.49 24.77 -10.90
CA VAL A 195 -17.80 25.72 -11.96
C VAL A 195 -19.05 26.56 -11.70
N LEU A 196 -19.70 26.35 -10.55
CA LEU A 196 -20.88 27.11 -10.14
C LEU A 196 -20.50 28.30 -9.26
N GLU A 197 -21.37 29.31 -9.24
CA GLU A 197 -21.31 30.41 -8.28
C GLU A 197 -21.72 29.91 -6.88
N ILE A 198 -21.22 30.56 -5.83
CA ILE A 198 -21.48 30.15 -4.43
C ILE A 198 -23.00 30.11 -4.10
N ASP A 199 -23.76 31.03 -4.66
CA ASP A 199 -25.22 31.06 -4.44
C ASP A 199 -25.90 29.85 -5.10
N ASP A 200 -25.47 29.45 -6.29
CA ASP A 200 -25.97 28.24 -6.97
C ASP A 200 -25.53 26.97 -6.24
N ILE A 201 -24.32 26.94 -5.68
CA ILE A 201 -23.89 25.82 -4.83
C ILE A 201 -24.84 25.66 -3.64
N LYS A 202 -25.16 26.77 -2.96
CA LYS A 202 -26.04 26.75 -1.78
C LYS A 202 -27.47 26.36 -2.12
N SER A 203 -28.03 26.86 -3.22
CA SER A 203 -29.44 26.65 -3.58
C SER A 203 -29.69 25.34 -4.33
N GLU A 204 -28.72 24.83 -5.08
CA GLU A 204 -28.88 23.71 -5.97
C GLU A 204 -28.06 22.48 -5.55
N ILE A 205 -26.75 22.66 -5.32
CA ILE A 205 -25.85 21.53 -5.06
C ILE A 205 -26.05 20.95 -3.64
N ILE A 206 -26.24 21.79 -2.62
CA ILE A 206 -26.45 21.32 -1.25
C ILE A 206 -27.69 20.42 -1.12
N PRO A 207 -28.87 20.77 -1.69
CA PRO A 207 -30.01 19.87 -1.70
C PRO A 207 -29.76 18.55 -2.45
N ILE A 208 -29.09 18.60 -3.61
CA ILE A 208 -28.69 17.39 -4.35
C ILE A 208 -27.76 16.51 -3.51
N PHE A 209 -26.73 17.12 -2.92
CA PHE A 209 -25.79 16.45 -2.04
C PHE A 209 -26.50 15.76 -0.86
N SER A 210 -27.40 16.49 -0.16
CA SER A 210 -28.13 15.93 0.98
C SER A 210 -29.02 14.75 0.59
N ASN A 211 -29.61 14.80 -0.60
CA ASN A 211 -30.43 13.72 -1.14
C ASN A 211 -29.58 12.46 -1.45
N LEU A 212 -28.44 12.62 -2.14
CA LEU A 212 -27.52 11.52 -2.43
C LEU A 212 -26.86 10.96 -1.16
N ALA A 213 -26.55 11.79 -0.16
CA ALA A 213 -26.04 11.37 1.13
C ALA A 213 -27.06 10.55 1.96
N SER A 214 -28.33 10.62 1.59
CA SER A 214 -29.43 9.84 2.17
C SER A 214 -29.98 8.78 1.21
N ASP A 215 -29.22 8.43 0.16
CA ASP A 215 -29.63 7.41 -0.84
C ASP A 215 -29.89 6.06 -0.17
N GLU A 216 -30.82 5.29 -0.71
CA GLU A 216 -31.11 3.93 -0.24
C GLU A 216 -29.92 2.97 -0.37
N GLN A 217 -29.04 3.22 -1.34
CA GLN A 217 -27.88 2.40 -1.62
C GLN A 217 -26.62 2.94 -0.94
N ASP A 218 -25.93 2.10 -0.20
CA ASP A 218 -24.73 2.47 0.55
C ASP A 218 -23.57 2.90 -0.35
N SER A 219 -23.47 2.34 -1.57
CA SER A 219 -22.45 2.72 -2.57
C SER A 219 -22.57 4.19 -2.99
N VAL A 220 -23.77 4.75 -3.07
CA VAL A 220 -23.97 6.18 -3.32
C VAL A 220 -23.57 7.01 -2.10
N ARG A 221 -24.05 6.62 -0.90
CA ARG A 221 -23.72 7.30 0.36
C ARG A 221 -22.21 7.31 0.63
N LEU A 222 -21.50 6.21 0.29
CA LEU A 222 -20.05 6.10 0.42
C LEU A 222 -19.33 7.15 -0.43
N LEU A 223 -19.71 7.30 -1.70
CA LEU A 223 -19.16 8.34 -2.59
C LEU A 223 -19.38 9.74 -2.04
N MET A 224 -20.51 9.98 -1.37
CA MET A 224 -20.81 11.29 -0.81
C MET A 224 -19.92 11.69 0.36
N VAL A 225 -19.29 10.74 1.06
CA VAL A 225 -18.26 11.04 2.08
C VAL A 225 -17.05 11.72 1.46
N GLU A 226 -16.56 11.19 0.32
CA GLU A 226 -15.42 11.78 -0.41
C GLU A 226 -15.79 13.14 -1.01
N VAL A 227 -16.94 13.22 -1.67
CA VAL A 227 -17.47 14.46 -2.24
C VAL A 227 -17.71 15.54 -1.16
N CYS A 228 -18.05 15.13 0.08
CA CYS A 228 -18.21 16.04 1.20
C CYS A 228 -16.94 16.84 1.52
N VAL A 229 -15.78 16.18 1.53
CA VAL A 229 -14.49 16.85 1.75
C VAL A 229 -14.26 17.97 0.74
N ASN A 230 -14.53 17.68 -0.52
CA ASN A 230 -14.26 18.59 -1.63
C ASN A 230 -15.26 19.75 -1.68
N ILE A 231 -16.55 19.47 -1.46
CA ILE A 231 -17.60 20.52 -1.38
C ILE A 231 -17.37 21.41 -0.17
N ALA A 232 -16.93 20.85 0.96
CA ALA A 232 -16.62 21.65 2.15
C ALA A 232 -15.55 22.72 1.88
N GLN A 233 -14.58 22.44 1.02
CA GLN A 233 -13.55 23.42 0.63
C GLN A 233 -14.06 24.57 -0.26
N LEU A 234 -15.22 24.40 -0.90
CA LEU A 234 -15.84 25.40 -1.76
C LEU A 234 -16.78 26.35 -1.01
N LEU A 235 -17.17 25.99 0.21
CA LEU A 235 -18.18 26.71 0.99
C LEU A 235 -17.56 27.65 2.02
N PRO A 236 -18.18 28.80 2.30
CA PRO A 236 -17.80 29.64 3.42
C PRO A 236 -18.18 28.98 4.76
N GLN A 237 -17.44 29.28 5.82
CA GLN A 237 -17.55 28.67 7.15
C GLN A 237 -18.99 28.60 7.70
N GLU A 238 -19.77 29.66 7.49
CA GLU A 238 -21.16 29.75 7.97
C GLU A 238 -22.12 28.75 7.30
N ALA A 239 -21.79 28.29 6.09
CA ALA A 239 -22.58 27.30 5.36
C ALA A 239 -22.13 25.86 5.67
N LEU A 240 -20.88 25.68 6.12
CA LEU A 240 -20.31 24.39 6.45
C LEU A 240 -20.98 23.73 7.64
N GLU A 241 -21.28 24.50 8.69
CA GLU A 241 -21.83 23.98 9.94
C GLU A 241 -23.16 23.23 9.72
N ALA A 242 -24.07 23.82 8.95
CA ALA A 242 -25.37 23.22 8.69
C ALA A 242 -25.30 21.97 7.78
N LEU A 243 -24.37 21.96 6.81
CA LEU A 243 -24.25 20.88 5.83
C LEU A 243 -23.41 19.72 6.35
N VAL A 244 -22.18 20.03 6.75
CA VAL A 244 -21.14 19.02 7.05
C VAL A 244 -21.48 18.28 8.33
N MET A 245 -21.95 19.00 9.36
CA MET A 245 -22.29 18.40 10.65
C MET A 245 -23.37 17.34 10.53
N ILE A 246 -24.47 17.67 9.84
CA ILE A 246 -25.58 16.72 9.67
C ILE A 246 -25.09 15.52 8.85
N THR A 247 -24.42 15.76 7.74
CA THR A 247 -24.02 14.68 6.81
C THR A 247 -22.91 13.81 7.39
N VAL A 248 -21.87 14.40 7.98
CA VAL A 248 -20.75 13.61 8.55
C VAL A 248 -21.19 12.83 9.78
N CYS A 249 -22.01 13.43 10.66
CA CYS A 249 -22.54 12.71 11.81
C CYS A 249 -23.48 11.56 11.39
N GLN A 250 -24.34 11.79 10.39
CA GLN A 250 -25.19 10.72 9.85
C GLN A 250 -24.37 9.61 9.20
N ALA A 251 -23.33 9.94 8.41
CA ALA A 251 -22.47 8.97 7.79
C ALA A 251 -21.60 8.19 8.80
N ALA A 252 -21.20 8.82 9.92
CA ALA A 252 -20.48 8.16 11.01
C ALA A 252 -21.35 7.18 11.81
N GLU A 253 -22.68 7.30 11.71
CA GLU A 253 -23.67 6.42 12.33
C GLU A 253 -24.44 5.59 11.28
N ASP A 254 -23.97 5.53 10.04
CA ASP A 254 -24.61 4.82 8.93
C ASP A 254 -24.80 3.33 9.26
N THR A 255 -25.88 2.75 8.76
CA THR A 255 -26.17 1.32 8.91
C THR A 255 -25.13 0.44 8.20
N SER A 256 -24.55 0.93 7.08
CA SER A 256 -23.47 0.25 6.37
C SER A 256 -22.11 0.57 7.00
N TRP A 257 -21.40 -0.47 7.42
CA TRP A 257 -20.04 -0.30 7.93
C TRP A 257 -19.05 0.25 6.89
N HIS A 258 -19.29 0.03 5.59
CA HIS A 258 -18.47 0.58 4.51
C HIS A 258 -18.52 2.11 4.49
N VAL A 259 -19.70 2.70 4.73
CA VAL A 259 -19.84 4.16 4.82
C VAL A 259 -19.11 4.68 6.06
N ARG A 260 -19.30 4.04 7.23
CA ARG A 260 -18.59 4.41 8.47
C ARG A 260 -17.06 4.26 8.32
N TYR A 261 -16.61 3.20 7.64
CA TYR A 261 -15.19 3.00 7.32
C TYR A 261 -14.64 4.15 6.45
N MET A 262 -15.37 4.56 5.40
CA MET A 262 -14.95 5.67 4.57
C MET A 262 -14.90 6.99 5.34
N VAL A 263 -15.82 7.22 6.28
CA VAL A 263 -15.76 8.37 7.19
C VAL A 263 -14.49 8.32 8.03
N ALA A 264 -14.14 7.16 8.60
CA ALA A 264 -12.92 7.00 9.38
C ALA A 264 -11.64 7.25 8.53
N GLU A 265 -11.59 6.74 7.30
CA GLU A 265 -10.48 6.96 6.37
C GLU A 265 -10.30 8.44 5.96
N LYS A 266 -11.41 9.15 5.75
CA LYS A 266 -11.41 10.56 5.32
C LYS A 266 -11.52 11.55 6.48
N PHE A 267 -11.43 11.07 7.72
CA PHE A 267 -11.75 11.87 8.90
C PHE A 267 -10.88 13.11 9.08
N THR A 268 -9.58 12.97 8.85
CA THR A 268 -8.62 14.08 8.99
C THR A 268 -8.72 15.10 7.85
N GLU A 269 -9.07 14.63 6.66
CA GLU A 269 -9.38 15.49 5.52
C GLU A 269 -10.65 16.32 5.81
N LEU A 270 -11.70 15.70 6.35
CA LEU A 270 -12.92 16.37 6.82
C LEU A 270 -12.60 17.39 7.91
N GLN A 271 -11.81 17.01 8.92
CA GLN A 271 -11.38 17.88 10.00
C GLN A 271 -10.72 19.16 9.48
N THR A 272 -9.81 19.01 8.52
CA THR A 272 -9.12 20.15 7.92
C THR A 272 -10.07 21.07 7.16
N ALA A 273 -11.04 20.48 6.45
CA ALA A 273 -12.01 21.22 5.65
C ALA A 273 -12.98 22.05 6.49
N VAL A 274 -13.41 21.52 7.66
CA VAL A 274 -14.46 22.16 8.47
C VAL A 274 -13.94 23.15 9.51
N GLY A 275 -12.64 23.09 9.84
CA GLY A 275 -12.01 23.99 10.81
C GLY A 275 -12.24 23.64 12.29
N PRO A 276 -11.61 24.39 13.23
CA PRO A 276 -11.47 24.00 14.63
C PRO A 276 -12.78 24.00 15.43
N GLU A 277 -13.68 24.94 15.22
CA GLU A 277 -14.92 25.06 15.98
C GLU A 277 -15.86 23.89 15.72
N ILE A 278 -16.08 23.56 14.44
CA ILE A 278 -16.91 22.43 14.03
C ILE A 278 -16.25 21.11 14.45
N THR A 279 -14.93 21.02 14.38
CA THR A 279 -14.16 19.87 14.86
C THR A 279 -14.47 19.60 16.33
N ARG A 280 -14.41 20.62 17.19
CA ARG A 280 -14.63 20.48 18.62
C ARG A 280 -16.04 20.00 18.96
N THR A 281 -17.05 20.61 18.33
CA THR A 281 -18.46 20.39 18.70
C THR A 281 -19.08 19.13 18.08
N GLY A 282 -18.59 18.72 16.91
CA GLY A 282 -19.20 17.64 16.15
C GLY A 282 -18.27 16.50 15.79
N LEU A 283 -17.05 16.79 15.33
CA LEU A 283 -16.16 15.71 14.90
C LEU A 283 -15.53 14.93 16.05
N VAL A 284 -15.23 15.56 17.20
CA VAL A 284 -14.68 14.85 18.36
C VAL A 284 -15.61 13.72 18.83
N PRO A 285 -16.92 13.95 19.07
CA PRO A 285 -17.85 12.86 19.41
C PRO A 285 -17.99 11.81 18.30
N ALA A 286 -18.01 12.23 17.03
CA ALA A 286 -18.09 11.30 15.89
C ALA A 286 -16.85 10.39 15.82
N PHE A 287 -15.67 10.94 16.05
CA PHE A 287 -14.41 10.17 16.09
C PHE A 287 -14.40 9.13 17.21
N GLN A 288 -14.87 9.52 18.40
CA GLN A 288 -15.03 8.57 19.51
C GLN A 288 -15.99 7.42 19.16
N ASN A 289 -17.10 7.71 18.49
CA ASN A 289 -18.04 6.68 18.06
C ASN A 289 -17.39 5.71 17.07
N LEU A 290 -16.59 6.20 16.12
CA LEU A 290 -15.84 5.36 15.18
C LEU A 290 -14.76 4.51 15.88
N MET A 291 -14.10 5.03 16.92
CA MET A 291 -13.16 4.25 17.74
C MET A 291 -13.87 3.14 18.54
N LYS A 292 -15.17 3.25 18.78
CA LYS A 292 -16.01 2.27 19.51
C LYS A 292 -16.97 1.51 18.61
N ASP A 293 -16.77 1.55 17.29
CA ASP A 293 -17.64 0.91 16.31
C ASP A 293 -17.73 -0.61 16.55
N CYS A 294 -18.85 -1.21 16.17
CA CYS A 294 -19.04 -2.66 16.24
C CYS A 294 -18.11 -3.41 15.28
N GLU A 295 -17.72 -2.81 14.14
CA GLU A 295 -16.86 -3.44 13.13
C GLU A 295 -15.38 -3.13 13.38
N PRO A 296 -14.52 -4.14 13.42
CA PRO A 296 -13.10 -3.95 13.71
C PRO A 296 -12.36 -3.17 12.62
N GLU A 297 -12.80 -3.24 11.36
CA GLU A 297 -12.25 -2.48 10.24
C GLU A 297 -12.42 -0.98 10.46
N VAL A 298 -13.58 -0.56 10.94
CA VAL A 298 -13.86 0.86 11.25
C VAL A 298 -13.01 1.32 12.45
N ARG A 299 -12.93 0.52 13.52
CA ARG A 299 -12.08 0.83 14.67
C ARG A 299 -10.61 0.93 14.30
N ALA A 300 -10.12 0.04 13.43
CA ALA A 300 -8.73 0.06 12.94
C ALA A 300 -8.45 1.31 12.11
N ALA A 301 -9.34 1.67 11.19
CA ALA A 301 -9.21 2.88 10.36
C ALA A 301 -9.18 4.14 11.25
N ALA A 302 -10.09 4.27 12.20
CA ALA A 302 -10.10 5.37 13.17
C ALA A 302 -8.80 5.40 14.00
N SER A 303 -8.30 4.23 14.43
CA SER A 303 -7.04 4.14 15.17
C SER A 303 -5.85 4.65 14.36
N TYR A 304 -5.75 4.31 13.06
CA TYR A 304 -4.67 4.83 12.19
C TYR A 304 -4.71 6.35 12.04
N LYS A 305 -5.89 6.96 12.06
CA LYS A 305 -6.05 8.42 11.94
C LYS A 305 -5.84 9.18 13.25
N LEU A 306 -5.71 8.48 14.38
CA LEU A 306 -5.61 9.05 15.72
C LEU A 306 -4.51 10.12 15.84
N LYS A 307 -3.32 9.84 15.31
CA LYS A 307 -2.19 10.78 15.34
C LYS A 307 -2.54 12.10 14.66
N GLU A 308 -2.91 12.01 13.38
CA GLU A 308 -3.20 13.17 12.54
C GLU A 308 -4.40 13.96 13.06
N PHE A 309 -5.43 13.25 13.53
CA PHE A 309 -6.59 13.86 14.16
C PHE A 309 -6.21 14.71 15.39
N CYS A 310 -5.40 14.14 16.28
CA CYS A 310 -4.95 14.85 17.48
C CYS A 310 -4.00 16.03 17.14
N GLU A 311 -3.10 15.87 16.17
CA GLU A 311 -2.20 16.94 15.72
C GLU A 311 -2.96 18.13 15.11
N ASN A 312 -4.08 17.87 14.44
CA ASN A 312 -4.93 18.89 13.81
C ASN A 312 -5.90 19.58 14.77
N LEU A 313 -5.99 19.16 16.04
CA LEU A 313 -6.79 19.86 17.04
C LEU A 313 -6.16 21.22 17.38
N SER A 314 -6.99 22.23 17.65
CA SER A 314 -6.49 23.54 18.08
C SER A 314 -5.80 23.44 19.45
N ALA A 315 -4.65 24.08 19.55
CA ALA A 315 -3.83 24.08 20.75
C ALA A 315 -4.56 24.51 22.05
N ASP A 316 -5.64 25.28 21.91
CA ASP A 316 -6.44 25.79 23.02
C ASP A 316 -7.17 24.68 23.81
N TYR A 317 -7.53 23.57 23.14
CA TYR A 317 -8.28 22.47 23.73
C TYR A 317 -7.71 21.08 23.40
N GLN A 318 -6.58 21.03 22.67
CA GLN A 318 -5.97 19.78 22.19
C GLN A 318 -5.66 18.80 23.32
N GLU A 319 -4.97 19.26 24.35
CA GLU A 319 -4.59 18.42 25.50
C GLU A 319 -5.83 17.94 26.27
N ASP A 320 -6.80 18.82 26.51
CA ASP A 320 -8.03 18.50 27.23
C ASP A 320 -8.85 17.43 26.50
N VAL A 321 -9.07 17.60 25.19
CA VAL A 321 -9.81 16.61 24.36
C VAL A 321 -9.07 15.26 24.33
N ILE A 322 -7.75 15.26 24.19
CA ILE A 322 -6.99 14.01 24.19
C ILE A 322 -7.16 13.29 25.53
N LEU A 323 -7.03 13.99 26.65
CA LEU A 323 -7.12 13.40 27.99
C LEU A 323 -8.54 12.92 28.32
N THR A 324 -9.57 13.71 27.99
CA THR A 324 -10.95 13.43 28.43
C THR A 324 -11.73 12.55 27.47
N GLU A 325 -11.45 12.61 26.16
CA GLU A 325 -12.25 11.97 25.13
C GLU A 325 -11.50 10.84 24.41
N ILE A 326 -10.26 11.08 24.01
CA ILE A 326 -9.52 10.17 23.13
C ILE A 326 -8.82 9.04 23.92
N LEU A 327 -8.15 9.38 25.01
CA LEU A 327 -7.43 8.37 25.80
C LEU A 327 -8.35 7.31 26.43
N PRO A 328 -9.54 7.64 26.95
CA PRO A 328 -10.47 6.60 27.44
C PRO A 328 -10.88 5.61 26.34
N ALA A 329 -11.14 6.07 25.12
CA ALA A 329 -11.42 5.19 23.99
C ALA A 329 -10.19 4.36 23.60
N SER A 330 -9.00 4.96 23.60
CA SER A 330 -7.73 4.25 23.31
C SER A 330 -7.43 3.16 24.35
N GLN A 331 -7.76 3.39 25.64
CA GLN A 331 -7.62 2.37 26.69
C GLN A 331 -8.50 1.14 26.44
N GLU A 332 -9.71 1.32 25.91
CA GLU A 332 -10.57 0.20 25.50
C GLU A 332 -9.95 -0.57 24.32
N LEU A 333 -9.40 0.13 23.32
CA LEU A 333 -8.80 -0.46 22.12
C LEU A 333 -7.48 -1.23 22.36
N VAL A 334 -6.75 -0.93 23.42
CA VAL A 334 -5.56 -1.72 23.82
C VAL A 334 -5.90 -3.18 24.09
N SER A 335 -7.13 -3.45 24.56
CA SER A 335 -7.62 -4.80 24.84
C SER A 335 -8.65 -5.29 23.81
N ASP A 336 -8.67 -4.70 22.62
CA ASP A 336 -9.59 -5.10 21.55
C ASP A 336 -9.40 -6.57 21.18
N THR A 337 -10.48 -7.26 20.88
CA THR A 337 -10.44 -8.68 20.48
C THR A 337 -9.73 -8.89 19.14
N ASN A 338 -9.75 -7.87 18.26
CA ASN A 338 -9.12 -7.93 16.95
C ASN A 338 -7.67 -7.41 17.00
N GLN A 339 -6.72 -8.26 16.62
CA GLN A 339 -5.29 -7.93 16.59
C GLN A 339 -4.96 -6.75 15.65
N HIS A 340 -5.71 -6.58 14.55
CA HIS A 340 -5.47 -5.48 13.61
C HIS A 340 -5.81 -4.11 14.21
N VAL A 341 -6.83 -4.05 15.07
CA VAL A 341 -7.18 -2.85 15.83
C VAL A 341 -6.07 -2.52 16.84
N ARG A 342 -5.63 -3.51 17.63
CA ARG A 342 -4.52 -3.33 18.57
C ARG A 342 -3.22 -2.92 17.85
N SER A 343 -2.95 -3.51 16.68
CA SER A 343 -1.79 -3.20 15.83
C SER A 343 -1.85 -1.76 15.27
N ALA A 344 -3.02 -1.33 14.81
CA ALA A 344 -3.25 0.03 14.34
C ALA A 344 -2.99 1.05 15.45
N LEU A 345 -3.58 0.84 16.63
CA LEU A 345 -3.35 1.70 17.79
C LEU A 345 -1.87 1.73 18.19
N ALA A 346 -1.22 0.57 18.26
CA ALA A 346 0.20 0.45 18.59
C ALA A 346 1.10 1.27 17.67
N SER A 347 0.74 1.39 16.40
CA SER A 347 1.53 2.15 15.42
C SER A 347 1.50 3.66 15.62
N VAL A 348 0.50 4.19 16.35
CA VAL A 348 0.27 5.65 16.44
C VAL A 348 0.26 6.22 17.86
N ILE A 349 -0.09 5.43 18.89
CA ILE A 349 -0.37 5.95 20.23
C ILE A 349 0.80 6.73 20.86
N LEU A 350 2.05 6.31 20.60
CA LEU A 350 3.24 7.00 21.13
C LEU A 350 3.48 8.38 20.49
N SER A 351 2.86 8.66 19.34
CA SER A 351 2.95 9.98 18.72
C SER A 351 2.22 11.07 19.50
N LEU A 352 1.36 10.69 20.45
CA LEU A 352 0.70 11.64 21.36
C LEU A 352 1.62 12.16 22.46
N CYS A 353 2.75 11.50 22.74
CA CYS A 353 3.67 11.89 23.80
C CYS A 353 4.16 13.34 23.70
N PRO A 354 4.58 13.86 22.51
CA PRO A 354 5.01 15.25 22.39
C PRO A 354 3.90 16.28 22.69
N ILE A 355 2.64 15.92 22.44
CA ILE A 355 1.48 16.78 22.69
C ILE A 355 1.17 16.82 24.19
N LEU A 356 1.19 15.66 24.83
CA LEU A 356 0.80 15.49 26.24
C LEU A 356 1.88 15.91 27.24
N GLY A 357 3.15 15.98 26.80
CA GLY A 357 4.27 16.28 27.68
C GLY A 357 4.62 15.14 28.64
N LYS A 358 5.58 15.39 29.55
CA LYS A 358 6.22 14.34 30.36
C LYS A 358 5.26 13.66 31.34
N ASP A 359 4.55 14.44 32.13
CA ASP A 359 3.75 13.91 33.25
C ASP A 359 2.56 13.09 32.74
N ASN A 360 1.81 13.62 31.77
CA ASN A 360 0.68 12.91 31.16
C ASN A 360 1.12 11.68 30.35
N THR A 361 2.32 11.72 29.72
CA THR A 361 2.89 10.55 29.07
C THR A 361 3.16 9.43 30.07
N ILE A 362 3.73 9.74 31.23
CA ILE A 362 4.01 8.73 32.27
C ILE A 362 2.71 8.20 32.88
N GLU A 363 1.73 9.07 33.14
CA GLU A 363 0.49 8.68 33.79
C GLU A 363 -0.43 7.88 32.88
N HIS A 364 -0.59 8.29 31.61
CA HIS A 364 -1.63 7.79 30.72
C HIS A 364 -1.10 6.91 29.56
N ILE A 365 0.03 7.27 28.93
CA ILE A 365 0.54 6.53 27.76
C ILE A 365 1.42 5.34 28.17
N MET A 366 2.23 5.48 29.23
CA MET A 366 3.11 4.40 29.69
C MET A 366 2.37 3.09 30.01
N PRO A 367 1.21 3.09 30.70
CA PRO A 367 0.46 1.86 30.92
C PRO A 367 -0.01 1.19 29.62
N LEU A 368 -0.47 1.99 28.63
CA LEU A 368 -0.89 1.48 27.33
C LEU A 368 0.28 0.89 26.54
N PHE A 369 1.42 1.56 26.59
CA PHE A 369 2.65 1.09 25.97
C PHE A 369 3.08 -0.27 26.55
N LEU A 370 3.11 -0.42 27.87
CA LEU A 370 3.50 -1.68 28.52
C LEU A 370 2.53 -2.81 28.20
N ALA A 371 1.22 -2.53 28.14
CA ALA A 371 0.21 -3.52 27.75
C ALA A 371 0.40 -4.00 26.32
N LEU A 372 0.63 -3.09 25.35
CA LEU A 372 0.87 -3.43 23.95
C LEU A 372 2.23 -4.11 23.73
N LEU A 373 3.24 -3.78 24.52
CA LEU A 373 4.55 -4.44 24.48
C LEU A 373 4.46 -5.92 24.90
N THR A 374 3.51 -6.27 25.75
CA THR A 374 3.27 -7.64 26.22
C THR A 374 2.15 -8.36 25.48
N ASP A 375 1.65 -7.79 24.36
CA ASP A 375 0.57 -8.37 23.55
C ASP A 375 0.94 -9.77 23.04
N GLU A 376 -0.06 -10.63 22.89
CA GLU A 376 0.13 -11.97 22.33
C GLU A 376 0.54 -11.95 20.84
N CYS A 377 0.12 -10.91 20.08
CA CYS A 377 0.41 -10.77 18.65
C CYS A 377 1.78 -10.13 18.41
N PRO A 378 2.67 -10.75 17.62
CA PRO A 378 3.99 -10.19 17.30
C PRO A 378 3.92 -8.83 16.61
N ASP A 379 2.95 -8.62 15.70
CA ASP A 379 2.82 -7.38 14.93
C ASP A 379 2.45 -6.19 15.83
N VAL A 380 1.63 -6.41 16.86
CA VAL A 380 1.30 -5.39 17.86
C VAL A 380 2.55 -4.96 18.61
N ARG A 381 3.33 -5.94 19.11
CA ARG A 381 4.58 -5.67 19.82
C ARG A 381 5.61 -4.95 18.96
N LEU A 382 5.71 -5.33 17.68
CA LEU A 382 6.60 -4.69 16.73
C LEU A 382 6.20 -3.22 16.51
N ASN A 383 4.92 -2.97 16.24
CA ASN A 383 4.43 -1.64 15.93
C ASN A 383 4.62 -0.65 17.10
N ILE A 384 4.38 -1.10 18.34
CA ILE A 384 4.58 -0.21 19.49
C ILE A 384 6.05 0.16 19.71
N THR A 385 6.98 -0.71 19.32
CA THR A 385 8.42 -0.44 19.52
C THR A 385 9.01 0.48 18.44
N TYR A 386 8.46 0.55 17.25
CA TYR A 386 8.96 1.44 16.18
C TYR A 386 8.95 2.92 16.58
N ASN A 387 7.94 3.36 17.30
CA ASN A 387 7.75 4.76 17.66
C ASN A 387 8.27 5.13 19.07
N LEU A 388 9.08 4.26 19.67
CA LEU A 388 9.62 4.47 21.02
C LEU A 388 10.44 5.77 21.16
N ASN A 389 11.00 6.27 20.06
CA ASN A 389 11.71 7.56 20.05
C ASN A 389 10.83 8.73 20.50
N CYS A 390 9.54 8.76 20.12
CA CYS A 390 8.62 9.82 20.55
C CYS A 390 8.54 9.90 22.08
N MET A 391 8.45 8.74 22.73
CA MET A 391 8.40 8.68 24.19
C MET A 391 9.77 9.02 24.81
N LYS A 392 10.86 8.50 24.25
CA LYS A 392 12.23 8.77 24.73
C LYS A 392 12.59 10.26 24.71
N GLU A 393 12.17 10.98 23.69
CA GLU A 393 12.42 12.42 23.55
C GLU A 393 11.67 13.23 24.61
N VAL A 394 10.48 12.80 25.01
CA VAL A 394 9.62 13.50 25.97
C VAL A 394 9.99 13.20 27.42
N ILE A 395 10.10 11.93 27.79
CA ILE A 395 10.35 11.54 29.19
C ILE A 395 11.83 11.34 29.51
N GLY A 396 12.67 11.22 28.50
CA GLY A 396 14.10 10.95 28.63
C GLY A 396 14.40 9.45 28.83
N ILE A 397 15.63 9.06 28.47
CA ILE A 397 16.06 7.66 28.51
C ILE A 397 16.08 7.04 29.92
N GLN A 398 16.38 7.84 30.93
CA GLN A 398 16.45 7.36 32.31
C GLN A 398 15.08 6.96 32.85
N GLU A 399 14.08 7.78 32.65
CA GLU A 399 12.70 7.46 33.07
C GLU A 399 12.13 6.31 32.23
N LEU A 400 12.32 6.35 30.91
CA LEU A 400 11.87 5.28 30.01
C LEU A 400 12.47 3.92 30.46
N SER A 401 13.77 3.87 30.72
CA SER A 401 14.46 2.66 31.18
C SER A 401 13.95 2.15 32.52
N ARG A 402 13.60 3.05 33.41
CA ARG A 402 13.07 2.71 34.75
C ARG A 402 11.77 1.91 34.66
N PHE A 403 10.91 2.24 33.72
CA PHE A 403 9.63 1.53 33.50
C PHE A 403 9.81 0.29 32.63
N LEU A 404 10.65 0.35 31.57
CA LEU A 404 10.83 -0.74 30.63
C LEU A 404 11.67 -1.90 31.15
N LEU A 405 12.75 -1.61 31.88
CA LEU A 405 13.72 -2.63 32.28
C LEU A 405 13.08 -3.75 33.11
N PRO A 406 12.21 -3.47 34.10
CA PRO A 406 11.53 -4.52 34.84
C PRO A 406 10.70 -5.45 33.94
N THR A 407 9.96 -4.90 33.01
CA THR A 407 9.12 -5.67 32.07
C THR A 407 9.97 -6.48 31.10
N ILE A 408 11.05 -5.91 30.58
CA ILE A 408 12.01 -6.65 29.73
C ILE A 408 12.60 -7.83 30.48
N MET A 409 13.02 -7.62 31.73
CA MET A 409 13.60 -8.68 32.55
C MET A 409 12.60 -9.79 32.87
N GLU A 410 11.36 -9.44 33.19
CA GLU A 410 10.26 -10.39 33.40
C GLU A 410 10.00 -11.23 32.17
N LEU A 411 9.83 -10.60 31.01
CA LEU A 411 9.59 -11.30 29.74
C LEU A 411 10.79 -12.13 29.28
N ALA A 412 12.00 -11.69 29.56
CA ALA A 412 13.24 -12.37 29.21
C ALA A 412 13.46 -13.68 30.00
N GLU A 413 12.86 -13.78 31.19
CA GLU A 413 12.92 -14.94 32.07
C GLU A 413 11.64 -15.78 32.08
N ASP A 414 10.64 -15.46 31.22
CA ASP A 414 9.37 -16.18 31.16
C ASP A 414 9.58 -17.69 30.90
N ALA A 415 8.78 -18.53 31.56
CA ALA A 415 8.84 -19.97 31.40
C ALA A 415 8.53 -20.43 29.96
N LYS A 416 7.69 -19.69 29.24
CA LYS A 416 7.34 -19.97 27.85
C LYS A 416 8.41 -19.40 26.92
N TRP A 417 9.13 -20.26 26.22
CA TRP A 417 10.22 -19.85 25.33
C TRP A 417 9.76 -18.89 24.20
N ARG A 418 8.50 -18.98 23.73
CA ARG A 418 7.97 -18.05 22.72
C ARG A 418 7.86 -16.62 23.23
N VAL A 419 7.59 -16.43 24.53
CA VAL A 419 7.58 -15.10 25.17
C VAL A 419 9.01 -14.57 25.24
N ARG A 420 9.98 -15.39 25.70
CA ARG A 420 11.40 -14.99 25.69
C ARG A 420 11.88 -14.64 24.29
N LEU A 421 11.51 -15.42 23.26
CA LEU A 421 11.94 -15.19 21.87
C LEU A 421 11.61 -13.80 21.40
N VAL A 422 10.44 -13.29 21.77
CA VAL A 422 10.02 -11.92 21.42
C VAL A 422 11.03 -10.88 21.88
N ILE A 423 11.42 -10.94 23.14
CA ILE A 423 12.40 -9.98 23.70
C ILE A 423 13.77 -10.15 23.04
N VAL A 424 14.18 -11.39 22.76
CA VAL A 424 15.42 -11.65 22.02
C VAL A 424 15.39 -10.98 20.64
N GLU A 425 14.32 -11.17 19.88
CA GLU A 425 14.18 -10.60 18.53
C GLU A 425 14.14 -9.07 18.51
N TYR A 426 13.59 -8.45 19.57
CA TYR A 426 13.53 -6.98 19.68
C TYR A 426 14.79 -6.34 20.26
N MET A 427 15.69 -7.11 20.82
CA MET A 427 16.86 -6.57 21.51
C MET A 427 17.74 -5.67 20.63
N PRO A 428 18.03 -5.97 19.36
CA PRO A 428 18.82 -5.06 18.52
C PRO A 428 18.13 -3.69 18.31
N LEU A 429 16.82 -3.68 18.18
CA LEU A 429 16.06 -2.43 18.05
C LEU A 429 16.15 -1.61 19.35
N LEU A 430 15.92 -2.24 20.49
CA LEU A 430 16.04 -1.60 21.80
C LEU A 430 17.46 -1.08 22.06
N ALA A 431 18.47 -1.86 21.70
CA ALA A 431 19.87 -1.47 21.79
C ALA A 431 20.16 -0.19 20.99
N GLY A 432 19.64 -0.08 19.78
CA GLY A 432 19.74 1.13 18.96
C GLY A 432 19.06 2.34 19.57
N GLN A 433 17.92 2.14 20.22
CA GLN A 433 17.16 3.21 20.87
C GLN A 433 17.84 3.72 22.16
N PHE A 434 18.36 2.82 22.97
CA PHE A 434 18.98 3.17 24.25
C PHE A 434 20.46 3.59 24.13
N GLY A 435 21.14 3.14 23.10
CA GLY A 435 22.55 3.42 22.86
C GLY A 435 23.51 2.50 23.62
N LEU A 436 24.80 2.57 23.25
CA LEU A 436 25.82 1.65 23.68
C LEU A 436 26.05 1.63 25.21
N GLU A 437 26.18 2.80 25.85
CA GLU A 437 26.47 2.89 27.28
C GLU A 437 25.37 2.22 28.12
N PHE A 438 24.13 2.47 27.81
CA PHE A 438 22.99 1.85 28.48
C PHE A 438 22.94 0.33 28.21
N PHE A 439 23.12 -0.07 26.95
CA PHE A 439 23.11 -1.47 26.56
C PHE A 439 24.17 -2.28 27.31
N ASP A 440 25.41 -1.81 27.37
CA ASP A 440 26.51 -2.50 28.06
C ASP A 440 26.26 -2.59 29.56
N ALA A 441 25.71 -1.54 30.17
CA ALA A 441 25.47 -1.52 31.61
C ALA A 441 24.29 -2.41 32.04
N GLN A 442 23.24 -2.55 31.24
CA GLN A 442 21.97 -3.13 31.66
C GLN A 442 21.54 -4.40 30.89
N LEU A 443 21.83 -4.48 29.60
CA LEU A 443 21.25 -5.49 28.71
C LEU A 443 22.27 -6.48 28.14
N HIS A 444 23.55 -6.13 28.07
CA HIS A 444 24.60 -6.97 27.50
C HIS A 444 24.68 -8.35 28.17
N SER A 445 24.66 -8.39 29.52
CA SER A 445 24.72 -9.65 30.26
C SER A 445 23.52 -10.56 29.97
N LEU A 446 22.34 -9.98 29.83
CA LEU A 446 21.12 -10.70 29.46
C LEU A 446 21.24 -11.30 28.04
N CYS A 447 21.71 -10.53 27.06
CA CYS A 447 21.92 -11.01 25.69
C CYS A 447 22.90 -12.19 25.64
N MET A 448 23.96 -12.14 26.42
CA MET A 448 24.94 -13.24 26.48
C MET A 448 24.35 -14.49 27.15
N SER A 449 23.42 -14.36 28.09
CA SER A 449 22.78 -15.51 28.77
C SER A 449 21.91 -16.33 27.78
N TRP A 450 21.30 -15.72 26.79
CA TRP A 450 20.46 -16.41 25.80
C TRP A 450 21.26 -17.34 24.87
N LEU A 451 22.57 -17.12 24.70
CA LEU A 451 23.45 -18.02 23.94
C LEU A 451 23.57 -19.40 24.56
N VAL A 452 23.23 -19.55 25.84
CA VAL A 452 23.21 -20.84 26.55
C VAL A 452 21.82 -21.28 26.99
N ASP A 453 20.74 -20.67 26.43
CA ASP A 453 19.37 -21.10 26.69
C ASP A 453 19.17 -22.57 26.28
N HIS A 454 18.33 -23.29 27.02
CA HIS A 454 18.05 -24.70 26.75
C HIS A 454 17.25 -24.90 25.43
N VAL A 455 16.54 -23.87 24.94
CA VAL A 455 15.78 -23.90 23.70
C VAL A 455 16.63 -23.46 22.52
N TYR A 456 16.68 -24.27 21.47
CA TYR A 456 17.49 -23.98 20.27
C TYR A 456 17.09 -22.65 19.60
N ALA A 457 15.79 -22.38 19.43
CA ALA A 457 15.29 -21.16 18.79
C ALA A 457 15.78 -19.88 19.51
N ILE A 458 15.88 -19.89 20.84
CA ILE A 458 16.43 -18.78 21.60
C ILE A 458 17.92 -18.58 21.31
N ARG A 459 18.72 -19.67 21.31
CA ARG A 459 20.15 -19.60 21.00
C ARG A 459 20.40 -19.11 19.58
N GLU A 460 19.60 -19.57 18.63
CA GLU A 460 19.66 -19.15 17.21
C GLU A 460 19.36 -17.66 17.05
N ALA A 461 18.24 -17.18 17.60
CA ALA A 461 17.88 -15.77 17.60
C ALA A 461 18.94 -14.89 18.30
N ALA A 462 19.43 -15.31 19.47
CA ALA A 462 20.49 -14.62 20.18
C ALA A 462 21.79 -14.54 19.35
N THR A 463 22.14 -15.61 18.65
CA THR A 463 23.32 -15.63 17.75
C THR A 463 23.16 -14.66 16.59
N ASN A 464 21.98 -14.62 15.96
CA ASN A 464 21.70 -13.69 14.86
C ASN A 464 21.72 -12.22 15.33
N ASN A 465 21.26 -11.96 16.55
CA ASN A 465 21.31 -10.62 17.13
C ASN A 465 22.74 -10.08 17.26
N LEU A 466 23.74 -10.94 17.50
CA LEU A 466 25.12 -10.51 17.59
C LEU A 466 25.58 -9.77 16.34
N LYS A 467 25.16 -10.23 15.15
CA LYS A 467 25.45 -9.55 13.89
C LYS A 467 24.88 -8.14 13.88
N MET A 468 23.59 -8.00 14.17
CA MET A 468 22.90 -6.72 14.19
C MET A 468 23.48 -5.74 15.23
N LEU A 469 23.82 -6.25 16.40
CA LEU A 469 24.45 -5.46 17.47
C LEU A 469 25.86 -4.99 17.08
N VAL A 470 26.65 -5.84 16.42
CA VAL A 470 27.98 -5.46 15.93
C VAL A 470 27.90 -4.46 14.78
N GLU A 471 26.90 -4.59 13.90
CA GLU A 471 26.62 -3.59 12.86
C GLU A 471 26.28 -2.21 13.46
N GLN A 472 25.57 -2.17 14.58
CA GLN A 472 25.23 -0.94 15.30
C GLN A 472 26.36 -0.34 16.11
N PHE A 473 27.07 -1.16 16.88
CA PHE A 473 28.04 -0.70 17.89
C PHE A 473 29.48 -0.78 17.43
N GLY A 474 29.73 -1.44 16.32
CA GLY A 474 31.04 -1.53 15.69
C GLY A 474 31.88 -2.74 16.13
N LYS A 475 32.88 -3.04 15.30
CA LYS A 475 33.77 -4.20 15.49
C LYS A 475 34.71 -4.07 16.68
N GLU A 476 35.07 -2.86 17.06
CA GLU A 476 35.88 -2.57 18.26
C GLU A 476 35.16 -2.96 19.54
N TRP A 477 33.86 -2.64 19.62
CA TRP A 477 32.99 -3.10 20.70
C TRP A 477 32.88 -4.63 20.72
N ALA A 478 32.68 -5.26 19.54
CA ALA A 478 32.59 -6.71 19.43
C ALA A 478 33.87 -7.38 19.96
N LEU A 479 35.04 -6.83 19.61
CA LEU A 479 36.35 -7.33 20.07
C LEU A 479 36.52 -7.22 21.57
N ALA A 480 36.03 -6.14 22.18
CA ALA A 480 36.19 -5.89 23.60
C ALA A 480 35.15 -6.63 24.48
N ALA A 481 33.88 -6.66 24.03
CA ALA A 481 32.76 -7.10 24.86
C ALA A 481 32.16 -8.46 24.46
N VAL A 482 32.05 -8.77 23.17
CA VAL A 482 31.31 -9.94 22.68
C VAL A 482 32.23 -11.14 22.43
N ILE A 483 33.28 -10.96 21.63
CA ILE A 483 34.14 -12.07 21.18
C ILE A 483 34.74 -12.84 22.37
N PRO A 484 35.33 -12.20 23.41
CA PRO A 484 35.87 -12.94 24.53
C PRO A 484 34.86 -13.83 25.24
N ARG A 485 33.60 -13.36 25.39
CA ARG A 485 32.53 -14.12 26.02
C ARG A 485 32.04 -15.28 25.17
N VAL A 486 31.93 -15.09 23.84
CA VAL A 486 31.57 -16.14 22.89
C VAL A 486 32.64 -17.26 22.91
N LEU A 487 33.91 -16.90 22.95
CA LEU A 487 35.00 -17.89 22.94
C LEU A 487 35.04 -18.75 24.20
N THR A 488 34.66 -18.23 25.38
CA THR A 488 34.57 -19.03 26.60
C THR A 488 33.57 -20.18 26.51
N LEU A 489 32.53 -20.05 25.67
CA LEU A 489 31.54 -21.14 25.44
C LEU A 489 32.15 -22.39 24.80
N SER A 490 33.33 -22.28 24.16
CA SER A 490 34.05 -23.42 23.57
C SER A 490 34.57 -24.41 24.61
N GLU A 491 34.72 -23.98 25.89
CA GLU A 491 35.21 -24.77 27.00
C GLU A 491 34.09 -25.39 27.85
N GLU A 492 32.83 -25.08 27.54
CA GLU A 492 31.67 -25.55 28.29
C GLU A 492 31.51 -27.06 28.26
N PRO A 493 31.10 -27.70 29.36
CA PRO A 493 30.88 -29.15 29.40
C PRO A 493 29.80 -29.62 28.44
N ASN A 494 28.75 -28.79 28.22
CA ASN A 494 27.65 -29.08 27.32
C ASN A 494 28.08 -28.84 25.87
N TYR A 495 28.07 -29.90 25.03
CA TYR A 495 28.45 -29.79 23.62
C TYR A 495 27.56 -28.85 22.82
N LEU A 496 26.29 -28.63 23.23
CA LEU A 496 25.40 -27.67 22.58
C LEU A 496 25.91 -26.23 22.73
N HIS A 497 26.49 -25.87 23.90
CA HIS A 497 27.08 -24.57 24.12
C HIS A 497 28.38 -24.42 23.28
N ARG A 498 29.17 -25.48 23.20
CA ARG A 498 30.37 -25.50 22.34
C ARG A 498 30.00 -25.32 20.87
N MET A 499 28.89 -25.95 20.42
CA MET A 499 28.35 -25.70 19.05
C MET A 499 27.90 -24.25 18.85
N THR A 500 27.27 -23.64 19.87
CA THR A 500 26.85 -22.24 19.80
C THR A 500 28.06 -21.31 19.56
N THR A 501 29.25 -21.62 20.10
CA THR A 501 30.48 -20.88 19.77
C THR A 501 30.74 -20.82 18.28
N LEU A 502 30.63 -21.97 17.59
CA LEU A 502 30.86 -22.06 16.14
C LEU A 502 29.83 -21.23 15.37
N PHE A 503 28.57 -21.30 15.77
CA PHE A 503 27.49 -20.51 15.12
C PHE A 503 27.70 -19.00 15.33
N CYS A 504 28.08 -18.57 16.53
CA CYS A 504 28.42 -17.18 16.79
C CYS A 504 29.62 -16.71 15.95
N ILE A 505 30.67 -17.51 15.86
CA ILE A 505 31.86 -17.18 15.04
C ILE A 505 31.45 -17.04 13.57
N ASN A 506 30.59 -17.93 13.04
CA ASN A 506 30.11 -17.87 11.67
C ASN A 506 29.38 -16.55 11.35
N VAL A 507 28.62 -16.04 12.31
CA VAL A 507 27.87 -14.80 12.14
C VAL A 507 28.76 -13.58 12.34
N LEU A 508 29.61 -13.60 13.39
CA LEU A 508 30.51 -12.50 13.72
C LEU A 508 31.61 -12.28 12.67
N SER A 509 32.11 -13.35 12.03
CA SER A 509 33.14 -13.24 10.99
C SER A 509 32.68 -12.40 9.80
N GLU A 510 31.38 -12.42 9.47
CA GLU A 510 30.82 -11.63 8.37
C GLU A 510 30.93 -10.12 8.62
N VAL A 511 30.79 -9.68 9.86
CA VAL A 511 30.75 -8.26 10.25
C VAL A 511 32.05 -7.74 10.85
N CYS A 512 32.85 -8.61 11.47
CA CYS A 512 34.13 -8.23 12.07
C CYS A 512 35.29 -8.18 11.05
N GLY A 513 35.17 -8.93 9.94
CA GLY A 513 36.17 -8.95 8.88
C GLY A 513 37.37 -9.85 9.13
N GLN A 514 38.26 -9.92 8.15
CA GLN A 514 39.39 -10.88 8.07
C GLN A 514 40.32 -10.81 9.29
N ASP A 515 40.80 -9.62 9.63
CA ASP A 515 41.84 -9.46 10.67
C ASP A 515 41.42 -9.98 12.03
N ILE A 516 40.19 -9.63 12.46
CA ILE A 516 39.64 -10.06 13.73
C ILE A 516 39.33 -11.56 13.69
N THR A 517 38.77 -12.05 12.60
CA THR A 517 38.46 -13.47 12.41
C THR A 517 39.72 -14.32 12.50
N THR A 518 40.78 -13.96 11.79
CA THR A 518 42.05 -14.70 11.78
C THR A 518 42.74 -14.70 13.12
N LYS A 519 42.82 -13.52 13.80
CA LYS A 519 43.60 -13.39 15.04
C LYS A 519 42.90 -13.92 16.27
N HIS A 520 41.58 -13.75 16.35
CA HIS A 520 40.85 -13.98 17.62
C HIS A 520 39.87 -15.17 17.55
N MET A 521 39.27 -15.46 16.41
CA MET A 521 38.22 -16.49 16.30
C MET A 521 38.72 -17.81 15.71
N LEU A 522 39.53 -17.76 14.64
CA LEU A 522 40.05 -18.94 13.97
C LEU A 522 40.80 -19.91 14.90
N PRO A 523 41.70 -19.47 15.81
CA PRO A 523 42.40 -20.39 16.69
C PRO A 523 41.48 -21.27 17.53
N THR A 524 40.35 -20.72 17.99
CA THR A 524 39.34 -21.49 18.75
C THR A 524 38.66 -22.52 17.86
N VAL A 525 38.28 -22.16 16.64
CA VAL A 525 37.66 -23.11 15.67
C VAL A 525 38.60 -24.28 15.38
N LEU A 526 39.89 -24.00 15.12
CA LEU A 526 40.89 -25.02 14.87
C LEU A 526 41.12 -25.96 16.10
N CYS A 527 41.10 -25.40 17.31
CA CYS A 527 41.20 -26.17 18.56
C CYS A 527 40.00 -27.14 18.68
N MET A 528 38.81 -26.70 18.38
CA MET A 528 37.56 -27.51 18.47
C MET A 528 37.50 -28.66 17.46
N ALA A 529 38.40 -28.73 16.47
CA ALA A 529 38.53 -29.90 15.59
C ALA A 529 38.90 -31.19 16.31
N GLY A 530 39.44 -31.10 17.52
CA GLY A 530 39.72 -32.23 18.40
C GLY A 530 38.61 -32.60 19.40
N ASP A 531 37.43 -32.01 19.30
CA ASP A 531 36.34 -32.22 20.26
C ASP A 531 35.92 -33.71 20.33
N PRO A 532 35.63 -34.26 21.54
CA PRO A 532 35.21 -35.63 21.70
C PRO A 532 33.88 -35.96 20.98
N VAL A 533 33.02 -34.94 20.78
CA VAL A 533 31.68 -35.11 20.17
C VAL A 533 31.75 -34.88 18.65
N ALA A 534 31.28 -35.84 17.87
CA ALA A 534 31.29 -35.78 16.41
C ALA A 534 30.50 -34.58 15.87
N ASN A 535 29.34 -34.25 16.50
CA ASN A 535 28.52 -33.12 16.13
C ASN A 535 29.29 -31.79 16.20
N VAL A 536 30.20 -31.62 17.15
CA VAL A 536 31.05 -30.43 17.22
C VAL A 536 32.07 -30.45 16.07
N ARG A 537 32.75 -31.61 15.84
CA ARG A 537 33.77 -31.72 14.80
C ARG A 537 33.25 -31.48 13.38
N PHE A 538 32.05 -32.02 13.02
CA PHE A 538 31.52 -31.72 11.70
C PHE A 538 31.07 -30.27 11.55
N ASN A 539 30.55 -29.65 12.64
CA ASN A 539 30.26 -28.22 12.63
C ASN A 539 31.53 -27.35 12.52
N VAL A 540 32.68 -27.82 13.04
CA VAL A 540 33.97 -27.18 12.77
C VAL A 540 34.27 -27.17 11.26
N ALA A 541 34.08 -28.30 10.56
CA ALA A 541 34.29 -28.36 9.11
C ALA A 541 33.38 -27.39 8.36
N LYS A 542 32.09 -27.33 8.70
CA LYS A 542 31.14 -26.36 8.14
C LYS A 542 31.51 -24.91 8.45
N SER A 543 31.97 -24.64 9.67
CA SER A 543 32.41 -23.30 10.05
C SER A 543 33.67 -22.88 9.31
N LEU A 544 34.64 -23.76 9.15
CA LEU A 544 35.84 -23.49 8.34
C LEU A 544 35.50 -23.24 6.88
N GLN A 545 34.53 -23.97 6.32
CA GLN A 545 34.01 -23.69 4.97
C GLN A 545 33.41 -22.28 4.88
N LYS A 546 32.59 -21.90 5.85
CA LYS A 546 31.89 -20.59 5.85
C LYS A 546 32.86 -19.43 6.06
N ILE A 547 33.70 -19.47 7.09
CA ILE A 547 34.66 -18.41 7.38
C ILE A 547 35.83 -18.37 6.38
N GLY A 548 36.12 -19.48 5.70
CA GLY A 548 37.21 -19.60 4.75
C GLY A 548 37.11 -18.63 3.58
N SER A 549 35.90 -18.23 3.18
CA SER A 549 35.68 -17.20 2.16
C SER A 549 36.19 -15.81 2.57
N ILE A 550 36.40 -15.58 3.86
CA ILE A 550 36.83 -14.30 4.45
C ILE A 550 38.35 -14.30 4.68
N LEU A 551 38.96 -15.48 4.86
CA LEU A 551 40.39 -15.66 5.17
C LEU A 551 41.26 -15.45 3.94
N ASP A 552 42.50 -15.03 4.18
CA ASP A 552 43.50 -14.97 3.13
C ASP A 552 44.04 -16.37 2.72
N ASN A 553 44.56 -16.47 1.49
CA ASN A 553 45.02 -17.73 0.94
C ASN A 553 46.19 -18.36 1.72
N SER A 554 47.04 -17.56 2.36
CA SER A 554 48.14 -18.07 3.20
C SER A 554 47.55 -18.79 4.41
N THR A 555 46.64 -18.16 5.15
CA THR A 555 45.99 -18.76 6.31
C THR A 555 45.19 -20.01 5.94
N LEU A 556 44.51 -20.00 4.78
CA LEU A 556 43.78 -21.15 4.26
C LEU A 556 44.71 -22.35 4.04
N GLN A 557 45.87 -22.14 3.42
CA GLN A 557 46.83 -23.21 3.10
C GLN A 557 47.59 -23.70 4.33
N THR A 558 47.99 -22.80 5.22
CA THR A 558 48.89 -23.15 6.35
C THR A 558 48.15 -23.62 7.59
N GLU A 559 46.93 -23.14 7.84
CA GLU A 559 46.20 -23.41 9.09
C GLU A 559 44.92 -24.21 8.86
N VAL A 560 44.09 -23.83 7.90
CA VAL A 560 42.76 -24.44 7.69
C VAL A 560 42.86 -25.79 6.98
N LYS A 561 43.62 -25.85 5.88
CA LYS A 561 43.75 -27.07 5.08
C LYS A 561 44.26 -28.29 5.85
N PRO A 562 45.33 -28.21 6.66
CA PRO A 562 45.81 -29.35 7.41
C PRO A 562 44.76 -29.90 8.40
N ILE A 563 43.94 -29.03 8.97
CA ILE A 563 42.86 -29.44 9.90
C ILE A 563 41.72 -30.13 9.14
N LEU A 564 41.31 -29.58 7.99
CA LEU A 564 40.28 -30.21 7.14
C LEU A 564 40.76 -31.57 6.62
N GLU A 565 42.00 -31.68 6.17
CA GLU A 565 42.60 -32.95 5.75
C GLU A 565 42.63 -33.99 6.89
N LYS A 566 42.90 -33.56 8.13
CA LYS A 566 42.81 -34.43 9.31
C LYS A 566 41.40 -34.90 9.56
N LEU A 567 40.38 -34.01 9.42
CA LEU A 567 38.96 -34.34 9.62
C LEU A 567 38.42 -35.28 8.55
N THR A 568 38.99 -35.32 7.33
CA THR A 568 38.61 -36.34 6.32
C THR A 568 38.99 -37.76 6.73
N GLN A 569 39.87 -37.93 7.73
CA GLN A 569 40.27 -39.23 8.29
C GLN A 569 39.54 -39.53 9.62
N ASP A 570 38.53 -38.73 9.97
CA ASP A 570 37.76 -38.94 11.20
C ASP A 570 37.09 -40.32 11.19
N ARG A 571 36.74 -40.81 12.38
CA ARG A 571 35.97 -42.07 12.55
C ARG A 571 34.52 -41.95 12.13
N ASP A 572 33.97 -40.73 12.23
CA ASP A 572 32.57 -40.39 11.94
C ASP A 572 32.37 -40.07 10.47
N VAL A 573 31.28 -40.57 9.86
CA VAL A 573 31.03 -40.42 8.41
C VAL A 573 30.64 -39.02 8.04
N ASP A 574 29.84 -38.33 8.88
CA ASP A 574 29.39 -36.97 8.63
C ASP A 574 30.56 -35.97 8.73
N VAL A 575 31.45 -36.19 9.71
CA VAL A 575 32.67 -35.37 9.84
C VAL A 575 33.53 -35.47 8.58
N LYS A 576 33.73 -36.72 8.04
CA LYS A 576 34.47 -36.92 6.80
C LYS A 576 33.84 -36.20 5.61
N PHE A 577 32.52 -36.36 5.50
CA PHE A 577 31.74 -35.77 4.40
C PHE A 577 31.89 -34.25 4.37
N PHE A 578 31.58 -33.58 5.48
CA PHE A 578 31.65 -32.11 5.55
C PHE A 578 33.08 -31.56 5.46
N ALA A 579 34.08 -32.29 5.93
CA ALA A 579 35.47 -31.93 5.75
C ALA A 579 35.89 -31.99 4.27
N GLN A 580 35.47 -33.03 3.53
CA GLN A 580 35.75 -33.16 2.10
C GLN A 580 35.02 -32.10 1.29
N GLU A 581 33.76 -31.83 1.63
CA GLU A 581 32.98 -30.74 1.03
C GLU A 581 33.68 -29.40 1.21
N ALA A 582 34.11 -29.08 2.45
CA ALA A 582 34.81 -27.83 2.75
C ALA A 582 36.13 -27.70 1.94
N LEU A 583 36.91 -28.75 1.83
CA LEU A 583 38.14 -28.76 0.98
C LEU A 583 37.82 -28.50 -0.49
N THR A 584 36.71 -29.04 -1.01
CA THR A 584 36.26 -28.84 -2.37
C THR A 584 35.80 -27.41 -2.61
N VAL A 585 34.93 -26.89 -1.74
CA VAL A 585 34.41 -25.53 -1.87
C VAL A 585 35.49 -24.45 -1.73
N LEU A 586 36.46 -24.65 -0.83
CA LEU A 586 37.59 -23.74 -0.65
C LEU A 586 38.72 -23.93 -1.68
N CYS A 587 38.55 -24.82 -2.65
CA CYS A 587 39.57 -25.17 -3.66
C CYS A 587 40.90 -25.63 -3.04
N LEU A 588 40.86 -26.27 -1.89
CA LEU A 588 42.02 -26.76 -1.15
C LEU A 588 42.35 -28.24 -1.42
N GLY A 589 41.47 -28.95 -2.15
CA GLY A 589 41.65 -30.36 -2.52
C GLY A 589 42.81 -30.56 -3.50
N PRO A 590 43.29 -31.83 -3.69
CA PRO A 590 44.27 -32.14 -4.74
C PRO A 590 43.65 -31.76 -6.09
N VAL A 591 44.36 -30.97 -6.87
CA VAL A 591 43.98 -30.56 -8.23
C VAL A 591 43.78 -31.83 -9.05
N SER A 592 42.55 -32.27 -9.26
CA SER A 592 42.24 -33.28 -10.28
C SER A 592 42.55 -32.68 -11.62
N ARG A 593 43.59 -33.23 -12.24
CA ARG A 593 44.09 -32.92 -13.58
C ARG A 593 43.12 -33.44 -14.64
N MET A 594 41.91 -32.85 -14.70
CA MET A 594 40.93 -33.10 -15.77
C MET A 594 40.05 -31.87 -15.92
N MET A 595 40.53 -30.84 -16.57
CA MET A 595 39.82 -29.78 -17.30
C MET A 595 40.87 -28.74 -17.78
N LEU A 596 41.84 -29.19 -18.56
CA LEU A 596 42.65 -28.33 -19.42
C LEU A 596 42.61 -28.97 -20.79
N GLU A 597 41.64 -28.65 -21.58
CA GLU A 597 41.61 -28.71 -23.05
C GLU A 597 40.21 -28.20 -23.48
N GLU A 598 40.18 -26.91 -23.78
CA GLU A 598 39.49 -26.30 -24.91
C GLU A 598 39.55 -24.77 -24.76
N GLU A 599 40.58 -24.18 -25.35
CA GLU A 599 40.54 -22.79 -25.76
C GLU A 599 39.67 -22.67 -27.02
N PRO A 600 38.74 -21.73 -27.10
CA PRO A 600 38.32 -21.21 -28.39
C PRO A 600 39.08 -19.92 -28.72
N THR A 601 39.68 -19.94 -29.91
CA THR A 601 40.31 -18.83 -30.62
C THR A 601 39.46 -17.56 -30.68
N PRO A 602 40.09 -16.37 -30.78
CA PRO A 602 39.37 -15.10 -30.69
C PRO A 602 38.78 -14.71 -32.05
N ALA A 603 37.48 -14.40 -32.04
CA ALA A 603 36.85 -13.66 -33.12
C ALA A 603 36.64 -12.20 -32.69
N SER A 604 37.12 -11.33 -33.52
CA SER A 604 37.17 -9.88 -33.55
C SER A 604 35.89 -9.14 -33.16
N GLY A 605 36.06 -8.18 -32.29
CA GLY A 605 35.56 -6.80 -32.31
C GLY A 605 34.07 -6.53 -32.43
N ILE A 606 33.53 -5.92 -31.38
CA ILE A 606 32.81 -4.63 -31.47
C ILE A 606 32.63 -4.13 -30.01
N HIS A 607 33.10 -2.91 -29.78
CA HIS A 607 32.93 -2.15 -28.55
C HIS A 607 31.45 -1.81 -28.31
N SER A 608 30.92 -2.15 -27.15
CA SER A 608 29.80 -1.42 -26.55
C SER A 608 29.95 -1.43 -25.02
N SER A 609 29.97 -0.24 -24.46
CA SER A 609 30.12 0.06 -23.04
C SER A 609 28.98 -0.53 -22.21
N PRO A 610 29.20 -0.91 -20.94
CA PRO A 610 28.14 -1.40 -20.08
C PRO A 610 27.26 -0.23 -19.57
N PRO A 611 25.95 -0.46 -19.37
CA PRO A 611 25.06 0.53 -18.78
C PRO A 611 25.26 0.66 -17.27
N SER A 612 25.19 1.89 -16.78
CA SER A 612 25.27 2.29 -15.38
C SER A 612 24.10 1.70 -14.55
N PRO A 613 24.28 1.43 -13.26
CA PRO A 613 23.20 0.95 -12.41
C PRO A 613 22.19 2.07 -12.11
N PRO A 614 20.89 1.75 -11.99
CA PRO A 614 19.87 2.73 -11.68
C PRO A 614 19.93 3.16 -10.22
N SER A 615 19.78 4.47 -9.98
CA SER A 615 19.63 5.10 -8.68
C SER A 615 18.31 4.67 -8.00
N PRO A 616 18.25 4.59 -6.67
CA PRO A 616 17.01 4.26 -5.98
C PRO A 616 16.03 5.44 -6.05
N SER A 617 14.88 5.23 -6.70
CA SER A 617 13.75 6.13 -6.68
C SER A 617 12.97 5.96 -5.38
N LEU A 618 12.73 7.08 -4.72
CA LEU A 618 11.80 7.26 -3.61
C LEU A 618 10.41 6.73 -3.98
N GLY A 619 9.80 6.03 -3.02
CA GLY A 619 8.50 5.39 -3.19
C GLY A 619 7.39 6.39 -3.49
N GLU A 620 6.77 6.23 -4.63
CA GLU A 620 5.45 6.75 -4.92
C GLU A 620 4.41 5.79 -4.35
N THR A 621 3.60 6.30 -3.46
CA THR A 621 2.36 5.67 -3.01
C THR A 621 1.40 5.58 -4.20
N VAL A 622 1.11 4.37 -4.64
CA VAL A 622 0.08 4.08 -5.65
C VAL A 622 -1.28 4.17 -4.97
N PRO A 623 -2.22 4.99 -5.46
CA PRO A 623 -3.59 4.94 -4.98
C PRO A 623 -4.22 3.61 -5.46
N LEU A 624 -4.78 2.85 -4.54
CA LEU A 624 -5.62 1.70 -4.83
C LEU A 624 -6.89 2.19 -5.56
N ALA A 625 -6.86 2.11 -6.87
CA ALA A 625 -8.07 2.19 -7.67
C ALA A 625 -8.95 0.99 -7.31
N VAL A 626 -10.12 1.26 -6.72
CA VAL A 626 -11.17 0.27 -6.48
C VAL A 626 -11.71 -0.16 -7.84
N THR A 627 -11.20 -1.24 -8.37
CA THR A 627 -11.78 -1.92 -9.53
C THR A 627 -13.07 -2.58 -9.06
N LEU A 628 -14.20 -1.99 -9.42
CA LEU A 628 -15.52 -2.61 -9.28
C LEU A 628 -15.58 -3.82 -10.23
N CYS A 629 -15.32 -5.02 -9.71
CA CYS A 629 -15.65 -6.26 -10.41
C CYS A 629 -17.16 -6.43 -10.43
N ALA A 630 -17.74 -6.30 -11.62
CA ALA A 630 -19.09 -6.76 -11.91
C ALA A 630 -19.10 -8.29 -11.87
N CYS A 631 -19.63 -8.88 -10.81
CA CYS A 631 -20.04 -10.29 -10.78
C CYS A 631 -21.55 -10.37 -10.94
N SER A 632 -21.97 -10.69 -12.15
CA SER A 632 -23.30 -11.21 -12.48
C SER A 632 -23.35 -12.68 -12.09
N ASP A 633 -24.16 -13.07 -11.10
CA ASP A 633 -25.10 -14.21 -11.17
C ASP A 633 -25.98 -14.29 -9.91
N PRO A 634 -27.29 -14.33 -10.03
CA PRO A 634 -28.19 -14.45 -8.90
C PRO A 634 -28.59 -15.91 -8.68
N ARG A 635 -28.19 -16.53 -7.57
CA ARG A 635 -28.88 -17.72 -7.04
C ARG A 635 -29.70 -17.35 -5.80
N PRO A 636 -30.94 -17.83 -5.68
CA PRO A 636 -31.87 -17.39 -4.65
C PRO A 636 -31.56 -18.04 -3.29
N LEU A 637 -31.57 -17.21 -2.26
CA LEU A 637 -31.54 -17.60 -0.86
C LEU A 637 -32.92 -18.11 -0.39
N PRO A 638 -33.01 -19.10 0.48
CA PRO A 638 -34.26 -19.54 1.05
C PRO A 638 -34.74 -18.57 2.16
N GLN A 639 -36.04 -18.35 2.16
CA GLN A 639 -36.77 -17.49 3.09
C GLN A 639 -36.95 -18.11 4.50
N HIS A 640 -36.96 -17.20 5.49
CA HIS A 640 -37.59 -17.23 6.81
C HIS A 640 -36.97 -18.02 7.97
N GLY A 641 -36.64 -17.26 8.99
CA GLY A 641 -36.49 -17.67 10.38
C GLY A 641 -36.41 -16.47 11.30
N SER A 642 -37.58 -16.07 11.79
CA SER A 642 -37.80 -14.98 12.76
C SER A 642 -37.04 -15.18 14.07
N CYS A 643 -36.50 -14.08 14.60
CA CYS A 643 -35.92 -13.91 15.94
C CYS A 643 -36.97 -14.09 17.05
N PRO A 644 -36.71 -14.79 18.15
CA PRO A 644 -37.46 -14.64 19.40
C PRO A 644 -36.65 -13.96 20.50
N GLN A 645 -37.35 -13.14 21.28
CA GLN A 645 -36.92 -12.43 22.48
C GLN A 645 -36.60 -13.38 23.68
N PRO A 646 -35.90 -12.89 24.73
CA PRO A 646 -35.29 -13.68 25.78
C PRO A 646 -36.26 -14.05 26.92
N GLY A 647 -36.19 -15.29 27.35
CA GLY A 647 -36.85 -15.81 28.52
C GLY A 647 -36.01 -16.87 29.22
N ASN A 648 -35.92 -16.75 30.50
CA ASN A 648 -35.12 -17.31 31.57
C ASN A 648 -35.09 -18.86 31.71
N PRO A 649 -34.24 -19.43 32.59
CA PRO A 649 -33.48 -20.65 32.42
C PRO A 649 -34.08 -21.90 33.10
N THR A 650 -33.79 -23.05 32.60
CA THR A 650 -33.49 -24.31 33.36
C THR A 650 -33.35 -25.50 32.44
N SER A 651 -32.45 -26.39 32.84
CA SER A 651 -32.37 -27.87 32.63
C SER A 651 -31.43 -28.41 31.53
N HIS A 652 -30.40 -28.99 32.04
CA HIS A 652 -29.77 -30.31 31.80
C HIS A 652 -29.71 -30.95 30.40
N CYS A 653 -28.44 -31.31 30.07
CA CYS A 653 -27.97 -32.56 29.48
C CYS A 653 -28.03 -32.78 27.97
N PRO A 654 -27.20 -33.63 27.39
CA PRO A 654 -25.81 -34.05 27.63
C PRO A 654 -24.93 -34.02 26.35
N LEU A 655 -23.62 -34.14 26.53
CA LEU A 655 -22.58 -34.38 25.53
C LEU A 655 -22.75 -35.69 24.74
N PRO A 656 -22.25 -35.79 23.52
CA PRO A 656 -21.61 -37.03 23.08
C PRO A 656 -20.11 -36.84 22.76
N ARG A 657 -19.42 -37.92 23.11
CA ARG A 657 -17.97 -38.16 23.01
C ARG A 657 -17.49 -38.36 21.56
N GLY A 658 -16.25 -37.92 21.32
CA GLY A 658 -15.24 -38.75 20.69
C GLY A 658 -15.13 -38.68 19.17
N TRP A 659 -13.86 -38.43 18.80
CA TRP A 659 -12.99 -39.09 17.78
C TRP A 659 -11.77 -38.18 17.67
N GLY A 660 -10.60 -38.46 18.08
CA GLY A 660 -9.71 -39.54 17.68
C GLY A 660 -8.66 -38.92 16.74
N CYS A 661 -7.49 -38.52 17.29
CA CYS A 661 -6.28 -38.17 16.55
C CYS A 661 -5.66 -39.45 15.93
N PRO A 662 -4.94 -39.40 14.82
CA PRO A 662 -3.59 -39.96 14.82
C PRO A 662 -2.55 -39.09 14.09
N ARG A 663 -1.40 -39.04 14.73
CA ARG A 663 0.02 -38.96 14.34
C ARG A 663 0.44 -37.85 13.36
#